data_f0a7e65752f494cbbeb97765b6eb97fe
#
_entry.id   f0a7e65752f494cbbeb97765b6eb97fe
#
_cell.length_a   1.000
_cell.length_b   1.000
_cell.length_c   1.000
_cell.angle_alpha   90.00
_cell.angle_beta   90.00
_cell.angle_gamma   90.00
#
_symmetry.space_group_name_H-M   'P 1'
#
loop_
_entity.id
_entity.type
_entity.pdbx_description
1 polymer ?
#
loop_
_entity_poly.entity_id
_entity_poly.type
_entity_poly.pdbx_seq_one_letter_code
_entity_poly.pdbx_strand_id
1 'polypeptide(L)'
;MGAIRAEGAGIVKKVSPGGITIQHDDGTKKTYELYNHFPFSRKTFIHNEPAVQLGQRVDPNTLLATSNYTDKNGTTALGLNARIAFIPFRGSNYEDAGIMSESMAKRMTSEHMYQHEQEWDGGIKKGLKSFISLFPTQYEKPQLKNMDEHGVVKSGTVLHFGDPMVLVAEERERTHSQIHKGRKPTFANKTLTWDHHDDGIVTDVEHTPKGVTVAVKAHVPMQIADKFSNRFGGKGVISEILPDNQMPHDENGQPYEMILNPLGMISRINPVQIHETVLGKIANKTGIPYKIEDFSHITDLTDFTKKEMLKHGVKDTETITDPSTGRKIPNVLTGHQFVLKLHHTAESKGQGRGVGGYTAEEVPARGGADGSKKIGLLETNALLSHGATEFLRDAHLVRGQKNDNYWQAFMSGFRPPEPDVPLIYKKFVDHMKAGGINVVREGRQLHIMALTNKDVDHLAGNRNIENTDTVDWKEGLKPRRGGFFDPALTGGHGASKWSAIKLHEPMPNPAFEEPVRRMLGLTQKKFEDVLTGNAPVGAFGTGPSAIKKALENVDLNKEIKQAEVEVKGSKKGVRDEAVRKLRFLKDAERIGIHPKDWIMDRVPVLPPIYRPVSVMMGSGNQQVADANYLYKELFEANDAMKEAQKAGIGDLGAERLNVYNAFKGVTGLGDPITPKNQERQVKGVLQHVFGTSPKFGMIQRQLLGASVELVGRAVITPNPDLDMDSVGLPENKAWEVYKPFIIRKLVQHGMPRLQAGRAFTDQTKIARDAMIQEMSERPVVISRAPVLHRYGIIGMWPKLIKGNDMQIPPIVTGGLAGDFDGDTMNYHVPATEEAKKEVIEKLLPSRNLLSASEFKAHYVPTMEYQGGLYHATTAKNEKLRPQVFRNKQDAMRAHAEGRISFDTPIEILQH
;
A
#
# COMPACT_ATOMS: atom_id res chain seq x y z
N MET A 1 -30.39 -15.23 2.66
CA MET A 1 -29.41 -15.29 1.57
C MET A 1 -29.34 -16.72 1.05
N GLY A 2 -29.75 -16.94 -0.20
CA GLY A 2 -29.55 -18.22 -0.90
C GLY A 2 -30.50 -19.39 -0.57
N ALA A 3 -31.31 -19.33 0.46
CA ALA A 3 -32.36 -20.32 0.66
C ALA A 3 -33.46 -20.15 -0.40
N ILE A 4 -33.83 -21.21 -1.04
CA ILE A 4 -34.88 -21.23 -2.07
C ILE A 4 -36.11 -21.92 -1.51
N ARG A 5 -37.27 -21.27 -1.64
CA ARG A 5 -38.54 -21.78 -1.13
C ARG A 5 -39.57 -21.88 -2.25
N ALA A 6 -40.49 -22.85 -2.11
CA ALA A 6 -41.58 -23.03 -3.05
C ALA A 6 -42.54 -21.82 -2.99
N GLU A 7 -42.93 -21.33 -4.15
CA GLU A 7 -43.93 -20.27 -4.28
C GLU A 7 -45.36 -20.79 -4.24
N GLY A 8 -45.56 -22.02 -4.57
CA GLY A 8 -46.89 -22.67 -4.62
C GLY A 8 -46.82 -24.14 -4.25
N ALA A 9 -47.99 -24.72 -3.97
CA ALA A 9 -48.11 -26.14 -3.73
C ALA A 9 -47.92 -26.95 -5.02
N GLY A 10 -47.33 -28.15 -4.92
CA GLY A 10 -47.05 -28.98 -6.09
C GLY A 10 -46.22 -30.22 -5.76
N ILE A 11 -45.76 -30.90 -6.80
CA ILE A 11 -44.96 -32.13 -6.71
C ILE A 11 -43.60 -31.89 -7.39
N VAL A 12 -42.51 -32.25 -6.73
CA VAL A 12 -41.15 -32.19 -7.28
C VAL A 12 -40.97 -33.20 -8.40
N LYS A 13 -40.76 -32.74 -9.62
CA LYS A 13 -40.61 -33.58 -10.83
C LYS A 13 -39.17 -33.81 -11.25
N LYS A 14 -38.26 -32.94 -10.87
CA LYS A 14 -36.82 -33.05 -11.17
C LYS A 14 -35.99 -32.39 -10.07
N VAL A 15 -34.93 -33.07 -9.68
CA VAL A 15 -33.87 -32.52 -8.82
C VAL A 15 -32.54 -32.73 -9.53
N SER A 16 -31.79 -31.66 -9.74
CA SER A 16 -30.49 -31.69 -10.40
C SER A 16 -29.58 -30.62 -9.77
N PRO A 17 -28.25 -30.67 -9.94
CA PRO A 17 -27.35 -29.63 -9.42
C PRO A 17 -27.65 -28.22 -9.92
N GLY A 18 -28.25 -28.10 -11.10
CA GLY A 18 -28.59 -26.79 -11.69
C GLY A 18 -30.03 -26.33 -11.44
N GLY A 19 -30.89 -27.14 -10.79
CA GLY A 19 -32.27 -26.71 -10.54
C GLY A 19 -33.24 -27.78 -10.06
N ILE A 20 -34.32 -27.32 -9.45
CA ILE A 20 -35.44 -28.11 -8.95
C ILE A 20 -36.67 -27.71 -9.75
N THR A 21 -37.31 -28.67 -10.41
CA THR A 21 -38.55 -28.44 -11.16
C THR A 21 -39.75 -28.95 -10.37
N ILE A 22 -40.71 -28.08 -10.14
CA ILE A 22 -41.97 -28.38 -9.46
C ILE A 22 -43.09 -28.28 -10.50
N GLN A 23 -44.00 -29.26 -10.48
CA GLN A 23 -45.30 -29.19 -11.14
C GLN A 23 -46.29 -28.73 -10.08
N HIS A 24 -46.79 -27.53 -10.21
CA HIS A 24 -47.79 -26.97 -9.32
C HIS A 24 -49.17 -27.62 -9.52
N ASP A 25 -50.03 -27.49 -8.53
CA ASP A 25 -51.39 -28.09 -8.54
C ASP A 25 -52.26 -27.45 -9.63
N ASP A 26 -51.94 -26.27 -10.12
CA ASP A 26 -52.56 -25.61 -11.27
C ASP A 26 -52.08 -26.14 -12.63
N GLY A 27 -51.22 -27.17 -12.64
CA GLY A 27 -50.63 -27.78 -13.82
C GLY A 27 -49.40 -27.07 -14.39
N THR A 28 -49.02 -25.89 -13.89
CA THR A 28 -47.82 -25.16 -14.33
C THR A 28 -46.56 -25.86 -13.86
N LYS A 29 -45.48 -25.75 -14.68
CA LYS A 29 -44.15 -26.24 -14.29
C LYS A 29 -43.24 -25.05 -14.07
N LYS A 30 -42.63 -24.99 -12.89
CA LYS A 30 -41.63 -23.97 -12.56
C LYS A 30 -40.30 -24.63 -12.18
N THR A 31 -39.22 -24.13 -12.76
CA THR A 31 -37.87 -24.55 -12.40
C THR A 31 -37.25 -23.48 -11.56
N TYR A 32 -36.79 -23.86 -10.38
CA TYR A 32 -36.00 -23.02 -9.47
C TYR A 32 -34.54 -23.31 -9.74
N GLU A 33 -33.81 -22.31 -10.24
CA GLU A 33 -32.39 -22.43 -10.52
C GLU A 33 -31.59 -22.51 -9.23
N LEU A 34 -30.56 -23.36 -9.21
CA LEU A 34 -29.63 -23.51 -8.09
C LEU A 34 -28.27 -23.00 -8.48
N TYR A 35 -27.65 -22.26 -7.57
CA TYR A 35 -26.26 -21.84 -7.72
C TYR A 35 -25.33 -23.03 -7.42
N ASN A 36 -24.33 -23.23 -8.28
CA ASN A 36 -23.31 -24.25 -8.08
C ASN A 36 -21.95 -23.54 -8.01
N HIS A 37 -21.42 -23.33 -6.81
CA HIS A 37 -20.15 -22.62 -6.56
C HIS A 37 -20.04 -21.28 -7.28
N PHE A 38 -21.14 -20.54 -7.37
CA PHE A 38 -21.19 -19.28 -8.09
C PHE A 38 -20.41 -18.19 -7.34
N PRO A 39 -19.34 -17.61 -7.92
CA PRO A 39 -18.59 -16.54 -7.29
C PRO A 39 -19.47 -15.32 -7.03
N PHE A 40 -19.38 -14.74 -5.84
CA PHE A 40 -20.24 -13.65 -5.46
C PHE A 40 -19.48 -12.34 -5.21
N SER A 41 -18.76 -12.25 -4.08
CA SER A 41 -18.00 -11.05 -3.75
C SER A 41 -16.66 -11.43 -3.13
N ARG A 42 -15.57 -10.95 -3.71
CA ARG A 42 -14.19 -11.25 -3.26
C ARG A 42 -13.94 -12.76 -3.24
N LYS A 43 -13.74 -13.35 -2.04
CA LYS A 43 -13.49 -14.77 -1.82
C LYS A 43 -14.77 -15.55 -1.48
N THR A 44 -15.96 -14.93 -1.56
CA THR A 44 -17.22 -15.59 -1.25
C THR A 44 -17.88 -16.18 -2.49
N PHE A 45 -18.70 -17.18 -2.30
CA PHE A 45 -19.48 -17.83 -3.36
C PHE A 45 -20.82 -18.31 -2.81
N ILE A 46 -21.78 -18.57 -3.68
CA ILE A 46 -23.06 -19.17 -3.33
C ILE A 46 -23.08 -20.57 -3.91
N HIS A 47 -23.45 -21.52 -3.07
CA HIS A 47 -23.71 -22.90 -3.44
C HIS A 47 -25.01 -23.36 -2.79
N ASN A 48 -25.92 -23.94 -3.59
CA ASN A 48 -27.18 -24.45 -3.09
C ASN A 48 -27.19 -25.99 -3.03
N GLU A 49 -27.71 -26.50 -1.93
CA GLU A 49 -27.94 -27.94 -1.75
C GLU A 49 -29.44 -28.21 -1.72
N PRO A 50 -29.98 -29.14 -2.58
CA PRO A 50 -31.38 -29.52 -2.56
C PRO A 50 -31.79 -30.07 -1.20
N ALA A 51 -32.91 -29.57 -0.65
CA ALA A 51 -33.50 -30.02 0.60
C ALA A 51 -34.72 -30.90 0.38
N VAL A 52 -35.11 -31.18 -0.89
CA VAL A 52 -36.26 -31.95 -1.29
C VAL A 52 -35.87 -33.12 -2.19
N GLN A 53 -36.70 -34.12 -2.23
CA GLN A 53 -36.50 -35.33 -3.05
C GLN A 53 -37.47 -35.39 -4.22
N LEU A 54 -37.12 -36.15 -5.24
CA LEU A 54 -38.01 -36.43 -6.40
C LEU A 54 -39.32 -37.06 -5.95
N GLY A 55 -40.44 -36.53 -6.43
CA GLY A 55 -41.79 -37.00 -6.07
C GLY A 55 -42.32 -36.41 -4.76
N GLN A 56 -41.55 -35.68 -4.00
CA GLN A 56 -42.00 -35.05 -2.76
C GLN A 56 -43.06 -33.98 -3.04
N ARG A 57 -44.14 -33.99 -2.24
CA ARG A 57 -45.13 -32.92 -2.23
C ARG A 57 -44.57 -31.73 -1.44
N VAL A 58 -44.76 -30.54 -1.96
CA VAL A 58 -44.36 -29.29 -1.33
C VAL A 58 -45.53 -28.33 -1.24
N ASP A 59 -45.58 -27.56 -0.16
CA ASP A 59 -46.55 -26.49 0.06
C ASP A 59 -45.84 -25.12 -0.12
N PRO A 60 -46.59 -24.02 -0.25
CA PRO A 60 -46.00 -22.68 -0.28
C PRO A 60 -45.05 -22.47 0.89
N ASN A 61 -43.91 -21.83 0.65
CA ASN A 61 -42.80 -21.63 1.61
C ASN A 61 -42.03 -22.88 2.05
N THR A 62 -42.33 -24.08 1.53
CA THR A 62 -41.47 -25.26 1.75
C THR A 62 -40.07 -24.99 1.28
N LEU A 63 -39.07 -25.31 2.11
CA LEU A 63 -37.65 -25.14 1.78
C LEU A 63 -37.27 -26.14 0.67
N LEU A 64 -36.91 -25.63 -0.48
CA LEU A 64 -36.47 -26.40 -1.66
C LEU A 64 -34.96 -26.64 -1.67
N ALA A 65 -34.23 -25.63 -1.31
CA ALA A 65 -32.76 -25.71 -1.22
C ALA A 65 -32.22 -24.81 -0.12
N THR A 66 -31.20 -25.29 0.56
CA THR A 66 -30.37 -24.53 1.46
C THR A 66 -29.23 -23.86 0.70
N SER A 67 -28.42 -23.07 1.37
CA SER A 67 -27.14 -22.57 0.82
C SER A 67 -26.04 -22.69 1.87
N ASN A 68 -24.79 -22.50 1.42
CA ASN A 68 -23.64 -22.42 2.34
C ASN A 68 -23.70 -21.23 3.32
N TYR A 69 -24.74 -20.37 3.24
CA TYR A 69 -25.01 -19.26 4.18
C TYR A 69 -26.25 -19.51 5.04
N THR A 70 -26.85 -20.69 4.96
CA THR A 70 -28.04 -21.02 5.73
C THR A 70 -27.87 -22.31 6.51
N ASP A 71 -28.64 -22.44 7.60
CA ASP A 71 -28.79 -23.70 8.32
C ASP A 71 -29.74 -24.66 7.56
N LYS A 72 -29.94 -25.83 8.14
CA LYS A 72 -30.87 -26.87 7.60
C LYS A 72 -32.34 -26.42 7.48
N ASN A 73 -32.73 -25.33 8.15
CA ASN A 73 -34.09 -24.77 8.11
C ASN A 73 -34.19 -23.62 7.08
N GLY A 74 -33.09 -23.30 6.39
CA GLY A 74 -32.98 -22.16 5.47
C GLY A 74 -32.96 -20.82 6.18
N THR A 75 -32.55 -20.77 7.45
CA THR A 75 -32.34 -19.55 8.21
C THR A 75 -30.88 -19.10 8.03
N THR A 76 -30.67 -17.80 7.90
CA THR A 76 -29.33 -17.25 7.73
C THR A 76 -28.39 -17.61 8.88
N ALA A 77 -27.27 -18.25 8.59
CA ALA A 77 -26.30 -18.78 9.53
C ALA A 77 -24.87 -18.38 9.14
N LEU A 78 -24.57 -17.07 9.25
CA LEU A 78 -23.27 -16.49 8.84
C LEU A 78 -22.15 -16.67 9.90
N GLY A 79 -22.49 -17.18 11.08
CA GLY A 79 -21.56 -17.35 12.19
C GLY A 79 -22.05 -18.44 13.14
N LEU A 80 -21.54 -18.45 14.36
CA LEU A 80 -21.81 -19.45 15.39
C LEU A 80 -22.21 -18.78 16.71
N ASN A 81 -23.06 -19.44 17.49
CA ASN A 81 -23.30 -19.08 18.88
C ASN A 81 -22.14 -19.59 19.72
N ALA A 82 -21.31 -18.67 20.18
CA ALA A 82 -20.14 -18.97 21.03
C ALA A 82 -20.50 -18.87 22.52
N ARG A 83 -19.99 -19.78 23.32
CA ARG A 83 -20.04 -19.70 24.79
C ARG A 83 -18.93 -18.76 25.26
N ILE A 84 -19.33 -17.61 25.80
CA ILE A 84 -18.43 -16.49 26.07
C ILE A 84 -18.35 -16.16 27.56
N ALA A 85 -17.16 -15.82 28.07
CA ALA A 85 -16.94 -15.16 29.33
C ALA A 85 -16.27 -13.79 29.11
N PHE A 86 -16.73 -12.80 29.88
CA PHE A 86 -16.18 -11.43 29.81
C PHE A 86 -15.25 -11.18 31.01
N ILE A 87 -13.96 -11.31 30.77
CA ILE A 87 -12.92 -11.12 31.77
C ILE A 87 -11.61 -10.68 31.08
N PRO A 88 -10.85 -9.74 31.66
CA PRO A 88 -9.45 -9.56 31.29
C PRO A 88 -8.66 -10.84 31.58
N PHE A 89 -7.95 -11.38 30.59
CA PHE A 89 -7.27 -12.66 30.75
C PHE A 89 -5.83 -12.59 30.27
N ARG A 90 -4.88 -12.59 31.19
CA ARG A 90 -3.43 -12.57 30.97
C ARG A 90 -2.94 -11.41 30.07
N GLY A 91 -3.75 -10.37 29.87
CA GLY A 91 -3.46 -9.26 28.97
C GLY A 91 -3.54 -9.59 27.48
N SER A 92 -3.76 -10.85 27.10
CA SER A 92 -3.87 -11.26 25.70
C SER A 92 -5.16 -10.77 25.02
N ASN A 93 -6.19 -10.43 25.77
CA ASN A 93 -7.43 -9.84 25.27
C ASN A 93 -7.59 -8.36 25.62
N TYR A 94 -6.49 -7.62 25.55
CA TYR A 94 -6.48 -6.17 25.77
C TYR A 94 -7.35 -5.44 24.73
N GLU A 95 -8.17 -4.49 25.17
CA GLU A 95 -9.13 -3.73 24.35
C GLU A 95 -10.11 -4.66 23.59
N ASP A 96 -10.00 -4.69 22.27
CA ASP A 96 -10.88 -5.42 21.36
C ASP A 96 -10.33 -6.81 20.97
N ALA A 97 -9.21 -7.21 21.51
CA ALA A 97 -8.67 -8.53 21.27
C ALA A 97 -9.47 -9.61 22.01
N GLY A 98 -9.59 -10.78 21.42
CA GLY A 98 -10.29 -11.93 22.00
C GLY A 98 -9.45 -13.19 21.98
N ILE A 99 -9.64 -14.06 22.98
CA ILE A 99 -9.04 -15.38 23.05
C ILE A 99 -10.09 -16.40 22.65
N MET A 100 -9.71 -17.42 21.89
CA MET A 100 -10.60 -18.45 21.37
C MET A 100 -10.08 -19.83 21.71
N SER A 101 -10.97 -20.78 21.94
CA SER A 101 -10.61 -22.19 22.08
C SER A 101 -10.27 -22.81 20.73
N GLU A 102 -9.42 -23.83 20.74
CA GLU A 102 -9.03 -24.56 19.51
C GLU A 102 -10.23 -25.21 18.81
N SER A 103 -11.14 -25.81 19.57
CA SER A 103 -12.36 -26.43 19.03
C SER A 103 -13.28 -25.40 18.36
N MET A 104 -13.42 -24.19 18.96
CA MET A 104 -14.21 -23.12 18.40
C MET A 104 -13.55 -22.56 17.13
N ALA A 105 -12.23 -22.39 17.14
CA ALA A 105 -11.46 -21.91 15.98
C ALA A 105 -11.65 -22.84 14.76
N LYS A 106 -11.63 -24.15 14.97
CA LYS A 106 -11.92 -25.16 13.94
C LYS A 106 -13.37 -25.08 13.46
N ARG A 107 -14.33 -24.86 14.34
CA ARG A 107 -15.75 -24.70 13.97
C ARG A 107 -16.02 -23.41 13.19
N MET A 108 -15.28 -22.33 13.48
CA MET A 108 -15.33 -21.07 12.75
C MET A 108 -14.52 -21.10 11.45
N THR A 109 -14.64 -22.16 10.70
CA THR A 109 -14.03 -22.30 9.38
C THR A 109 -14.88 -21.57 8.33
N SER A 110 -14.26 -20.68 7.57
CA SER A 110 -14.89 -20.05 6.41
C SER A 110 -14.53 -20.78 5.12
N GLU A 111 -15.47 -20.84 4.20
CA GLU A 111 -15.22 -21.32 2.84
C GLU A 111 -14.81 -20.16 1.94
N HIS A 112 -13.70 -20.31 1.27
CA HIS A 112 -13.20 -19.33 0.31
C HIS A 112 -13.15 -19.92 -1.09
N MET A 113 -13.52 -19.12 -2.08
CA MET A 113 -13.36 -19.43 -3.50
C MET A 113 -12.33 -18.46 -4.08
N TYR A 114 -11.25 -19.01 -4.63
CA TYR A 114 -10.22 -18.27 -5.31
C TYR A 114 -10.33 -18.53 -6.81
N GLN A 115 -10.25 -17.47 -7.60
CA GLN A 115 -10.17 -17.57 -9.05
C GLN A 115 -8.82 -17.04 -9.51
N HIS A 116 -8.09 -17.86 -10.22
CA HIS A 116 -6.80 -17.54 -10.80
C HIS A 116 -6.92 -17.57 -12.31
N GLU A 117 -6.64 -16.44 -12.94
CA GLU A 117 -6.69 -16.29 -14.38
C GLU A 117 -5.28 -16.21 -14.96
N GLN A 118 -5.05 -16.94 -16.03
CA GLN A 118 -3.83 -16.86 -16.83
C GLN A 118 -4.22 -16.55 -18.28
N GLU A 119 -3.86 -15.38 -18.74
CA GLU A 119 -4.00 -15.01 -20.15
C GLU A 119 -2.87 -15.62 -20.98
N TRP A 120 -3.20 -15.96 -22.24
CA TRP A 120 -2.24 -16.50 -23.19
C TRP A 120 -1.75 -15.42 -24.13
N ASP A 121 -0.61 -14.82 -23.82
CA ASP A 121 0.09 -13.88 -24.70
C ASP A 121 1.03 -14.58 -25.68
N GLY A 122 1.41 -13.90 -26.76
CA GLY A 122 2.23 -14.47 -27.83
C GLY A 122 3.64 -14.94 -27.43
N GLY A 123 4.14 -14.52 -26.26
CA GLY A 123 5.41 -14.96 -25.68
C GLY A 123 5.32 -16.18 -24.75
N ILE A 124 4.14 -16.73 -24.54
CA ILE A 124 3.91 -17.83 -23.62
C ILE A 124 3.93 -19.16 -24.35
N LYS A 125 4.79 -20.10 -23.89
CA LYS A 125 4.75 -21.51 -24.30
C LYS A 125 3.85 -22.29 -23.35
N LYS A 126 2.84 -22.92 -23.94
CA LYS A 126 1.85 -23.76 -23.29
C LYS A 126 2.23 -25.24 -23.35
N GLY A 127 1.65 -26.01 -22.44
CA GLY A 127 1.63 -27.45 -22.46
C GLY A 127 2.67 -28.10 -21.58
N LEU A 128 2.25 -29.18 -20.93
CA LEU A 128 3.04 -29.95 -19.98
C LEU A 128 4.39 -30.40 -20.55
N LYS A 129 4.40 -30.99 -21.75
CA LYS A 129 5.62 -31.48 -22.40
C LYS A 129 6.59 -30.33 -22.69
N SER A 130 6.08 -29.20 -23.19
CA SER A 130 6.90 -28.02 -23.48
C SER A 130 7.53 -27.45 -22.22
N PHE A 131 6.78 -27.37 -21.14
CA PHE A 131 7.27 -26.88 -19.85
C PHE A 131 8.36 -27.79 -19.27
N ILE A 132 8.12 -29.12 -19.23
CA ILE A 132 9.10 -30.08 -18.73
C ILE A 132 10.39 -30.03 -19.54
N SER A 133 10.32 -29.84 -20.86
CA SER A 133 11.52 -29.70 -21.69
C SER A 133 12.38 -28.46 -21.36
N LEU A 134 11.75 -27.40 -20.88
CA LEU A 134 12.44 -26.15 -20.50
C LEU A 134 12.89 -26.15 -19.03
N PHE A 135 12.13 -26.81 -18.17
CA PHE A 135 12.31 -26.79 -16.71
C PHE A 135 12.18 -28.21 -16.10
N PRO A 136 13.06 -29.15 -16.43
CA PRO A 136 12.89 -30.57 -16.10
C PRO A 136 12.95 -30.90 -14.60
N THR A 137 13.54 -30.03 -13.80
CA THR A 137 13.73 -30.23 -12.33
C THR A 137 12.90 -29.30 -11.47
N GLN A 138 11.94 -28.58 -12.06
CA GLN A 138 11.21 -27.55 -11.34
C GLN A 138 10.14 -28.10 -10.39
N TYR A 139 9.46 -29.16 -10.79
CA TYR A 139 8.39 -29.81 -10.02
C TYR A 139 8.59 -31.34 -10.01
N GLU A 140 8.09 -31.97 -8.96
CA GLU A 140 8.16 -33.41 -8.79
C GLU A 140 7.10 -34.14 -9.63
N LYS A 141 7.34 -35.41 -9.92
CA LYS A 141 6.39 -36.24 -10.70
C LYS A 141 4.98 -36.30 -10.11
N PRO A 142 4.75 -36.41 -8.78
CA PRO A 142 3.42 -36.39 -8.20
C PRO A 142 2.65 -35.09 -8.51
N GLN A 143 3.30 -33.94 -8.43
CA GLN A 143 2.70 -32.64 -8.73
C GLN A 143 2.29 -32.53 -10.21
N LEU A 144 3.14 -33.02 -11.12
CA LEU A 144 2.87 -33.01 -12.57
C LEU A 144 1.82 -34.02 -13.01
N LYS A 145 1.56 -35.09 -12.26
CA LYS A 145 0.54 -36.10 -12.57
C LYS A 145 -0.90 -35.52 -12.56
N ASN A 146 -1.11 -34.51 -11.74
CA ASN A 146 -2.40 -33.83 -11.60
C ASN A 146 -2.63 -32.78 -12.69
N MET A 147 -1.71 -32.59 -13.62
CA MET A 147 -1.83 -31.67 -14.74
C MET A 147 -2.47 -32.35 -15.95
N ASP A 148 -3.15 -31.54 -16.77
CA ASP A 148 -3.60 -31.94 -18.10
C ASP A 148 -2.48 -31.78 -19.16
N GLU A 149 -2.79 -32.05 -20.42
CA GLU A 149 -1.83 -31.90 -21.54
C GLU A 149 -1.48 -30.43 -21.83
N HIS A 150 -2.34 -29.50 -21.43
CA HIS A 150 -2.13 -28.06 -21.56
C HIS A 150 -1.28 -27.47 -20.42
N GLY A 151 -0.95 -28.29 -19.40
CA GLY A 151 -0.19 -27.87 -18.23
C GLY A 151 -1.05 -27.14 -17.21
N VAL A 152 -2.33 -27.46 -17.13
CA VAL A 152 -3.29 -26.92 -16.17
C VAL A 152 -3.73 -28.03 -15.21
N VAL A 153 -3.88 -27.68 -13.95
CA VAL A 153 -4.34 -28.63 -12.92
C VAL A 153 -5.77 -29.11 -13.20
N LYS A 154 -6.03 -30.39 -12.92
CA LYS A 154 -7.35 -31.02 -13.14
C LYS A 154 -8.32 -30.67 -12.02
N SER A 155 -9.60 -30.53 -12.36
CA SER A 155 -10.67 -30.43 -11.37
C SER A 155 -10.68 -31.63 -10.41
N GLY A 156 -10.99 -31.37 -9.13
CA GLY A 156 -10.94 -32.35 -8.05
C GLY A 156 -9.55 -32.55 -7.42
N THR A 157 -8.51 -31.91 -7.92
CA THR A 157 -7.16 -31.99 -7.34
C THR A 157 -7.10 -31.22 -6.03
N VAL A 158 -6.48 -31.81 -5.01
CA VAL A 158 -6.09 -31.11 -3.79
C VAL A 158 -4.75 -30.45 -4.01
N LEU A 159 -4.68 -29.16 -3.72
CA LEU A 159 -3.48 -28.31 -3.84
C LEU A 159 -2.92 -28.00 -2.46
N HIS A 160 -1.64 -28.21 -2.29
CA HIS A 160 -0.86 -27.78 -1.12
C HIS A 160 -0.04 -26.54 -1.48
N PHE A 161 0.40 -25.80 -0.46
CA PHE A 161 1.23 -24.61 -0.64
C PHE A 161 2.42 -24.88 -1.59
N GLY A 162 2.53 -24.08 -2.65
CA GLY A 162 3.59 -24.20 -3.67
C GLY A 162 3.25 -25.14 -4.84
N ASP A 163 2.13 -25.87 -4.80
CA ASP A 163 1.74 -26.73 -5.92
C ASP A 163 1.41 -25.91 -7.17
N PRO A 164 1.82 -26.38 -8.36
CA PRO A 164 1.53 -25.70 -9.60
C PRO A 164 0.07 -25.82 -9.99
N MET A 165 -0.55 -24.72 -10.40
CA MET A 165 -1.90 -24.67 -10.95
C MET A 165 -1.91 -24.51 -12.46
N VAL A 166 -1.07 -23.63 -13.00
CA VAL A 166 -0.92 -23.41 -14.45
C VAL A 166 0.54 -23.26 -14.79
N LEU A 167 1.08 -24.18 -15.55
CA LEU A 167 2.48 -24.18 -15.97
C LEU A 167 2.69 -23.14 -17.08
N VAL A 168 3.48 -22.12 -16.81
CA VAL A 168 3.73 -21.01 -17.71
C VAL A 168 5.22 -20.81 -17.92
N ALA A 169 5.66 -20.90 -19.17
CA ALA A 169 7.00 -20.53 -19.62
C ALA A 169 6.91 -19.27 -20.49
N GLU A 170 7.34 -18.14 -19.97
CA GLU A 170 7.30 -16.84 -20.63
C GLU A 170 8.63 -16.53 -21.31
N GLU A 171 8.60 -16.09 -22.57
CA GLU A 171 9.80 -15.67 -23.28
C GLU A 171 10.37 -14.39 -22.64
N ARG A 172 11.65 -14.42 -22.29
CA ARG A 172 12.33 -13.23 -21.80
C ARG A 172 12.51 -12.21 -22.91
N GLU A 173 12.25 -10.96 -22.62
CA GLU A 173 12.51 -9.86 -23.54
C GLU A 173 13.96 -9.92 -24.06
N ARG A 174 14.11 -9.89 -25.37
CA ARG A 174 15.41 -9.86 -26.05
C ARG A 174 15.70 -8.44 -26.48
N THR A 175 16.92 -7.99 -26.19
CA THR A 175 17.40 -6.70 -26.73
C THR A 175 17.55 -6.79 -28.25
N HIS A 176 17.44 -5.66 -28.94
CA HIS A 176 17.60 -5.60 -30.41
C HIS A 176 18.92 -6.23 -30.88
N SER A 177 20.00 -6.06 -30.12
CA SER A 177 21.30 -6.68 -30.41
C SER A 177 21.31 -8.21 -30.27
N GLN A 178 20.48 -8.76 -29.39
CA GLN A 178 20.34 -10.21 -29.20
C GLN A 178 19.51 -10.84 -30.33
N ILE A 179 18.50 -10.12 -30.83
CA ILE A 179 17.69 -10.55 -31.98
C ILE A 179 18.54 -10.57 -33.23
N HIS A 180 19.31 -9.51 -33.51
CA HIS A 180 20.24 -9.45 -34.65
C HIS A 180 21.35 -10.51 -34.63
N LYS A 181 21.80 -10.93 -33.45
CA LYS A 181 22.79 -12.01 -33.29
C LYS A 181 22.21 -13.41 -33.37
N GLY A 182 20.93 -13.58 -33.71
CA GLY A 182 20.29 -14.88 -33.90
C GLY A 182 20.24 -15.76 -32.62
N ARG A 183 20.33 -15.14 -31.41
CA ARG A 183 20.24 -15.89 -30.15
C ARG A 183 18.87 -16.52 -30.00
N LYS A 184 18.84 -17.80 -29.63
CA LYS A 184 17.59 -18.52 -29.33
C LYS A 184 16.84 -17.83 -28.18
N PRO A 185 15.50 -17.84 -28.19
CA PRO A 185 14.70 -17.32 -27.07
C PRO A 185 15.00 -18.07 -25.77
N THR A 186 15.13 -17.34 -24.69
CA THR A 186 15.23 -17.90 -23.34
C THR A 186 13.90 -17.70 -22.62
N PHE A 187 13.52 -18.65 -21.74
CA PHE A 187 12.24 -18.63 -21.05
C PHE A 187 12.45 -18.45 -19.54
N ALA A 188 11.52 -17.77 -18.90
CA ALA A 188 11.39 -17.70 -17.46
C ALA A 188 10.23 -18.57 -17.00
N ASN A 189 10.37 -19.24 -15.87
CA ASN A 189 9.25 -19.90 -15.22
C ASN A 189 8.33 -18.82 -14.59
N LYS A 190 7.07 -18.80 -15.02
CA LYS A 190 6.00 -17.91 -14.52
C LYS A 190 4.76 -18.71 -14.11
N THR A 191 4.98 -19.96 -13.75
CA THR A 191 3.92 -20.86 -13.29
C THR A 191 3.09 -20.20 -12.19
N LEU A 192 1.78 -20.25 -12.33
CA LEU A 192 0.87 -19.95 -11.23
C LEU A 192 0.90 -21.10 -10.25
N THR A 193 1.20 -20.81 -9.01
CA THR A 193 1.23 -21.75 -7.90
C THR A 193 0.17 -21.43 -6.87
N TRP A 194 -0.26 -22.42 -6.11
CA TRP A 194 -1.12 -22.21 -4.96
C TRP A 194 -0.28 -21.54 -3.85
N ASP A 195 -0.63 -20.32 -3.50
CA ASP A 195 0.13 -19.46 -2.59
C ASP A 195 -0.51 -19.30 -1.20
N HIS A 196 -1.52 -20.12 -0.90
CA HIS A 196 -2.20 -20.17 0.39
C HIS A 196 -1.75 -21.35 1.23
N HIS A 197 -1.65 -21.15 2.55
CA HIS A 197 -1.20 -22.20 3.48
C HIS A 197 -2.27 -23.28 3.72
N ASP A 198 -3.54 -22.90 3.60
CA ASP A 198 -4.64 -23.86 3.71
C ASP A 198 -4.78 -24.64 2.40
N ASP A 199 -5.09 -25.93 2.48
CA ASP A 199 -5.27 -26.79 1.32
C ASP A 199 -6.46 -26.31 0.47
N GLY A 200 -6.26 -26.28 -0.85
CA GLY A 200 -7.27 -25.93 -1.83
C GLY A 200 -7.76 -27.12 -2.63
N ILE A 201 -9.04 -27.17 -2.96
CA ILE A 201 -9.62 -28.16 -3.88
C ILE A 201 -10.01 -27.43 -5.15
N VAL A 202 -9.46 -27.87 -6.29
CA VAL A 202 -9.83 -27.33 -7.60
C VAL A 202 -11.26 -27.73 -7.91
N THR A 203 -12.16 -26.76 -7.98
CA THR A 203 -13.61 -27.01 -8.24
C THR A 203 -13.91 -26.96 -9.72
N ASP A 204 -13.28 -26.05 -10.45
CA ASP A 204 -13.54 -25.86 -11.87
C ASP A 204 -12.31 -25.34 -12.62
N VAL A 205 -12.23 -25.68 -13.90
CA VAL A 205 -11.19 -25.23 -14.82
C VAL A 205 -11.83 -24.86 -16.15
N GLU A 206 -11.83 -23.59 -16.47
CA GLU A 206 -12.39 -23.06 -17.70
C GLU A 206 -11.29 -22.68 -18.68
N HIS A 207 -11.23 -23.37 -19.82
CA HIS A 207 -10.33 -23.06 -20.92
C HIS A 207 -11.00 -22.13 -21.92
N THR A 208 -10.40 -20.99 -22.19
CA THR A 208 -10.82 -20.05 -23.24
C THR A 208 -9.73 -19.90 -24.30
N PRO A 209 -10.05 -19.43 -25.50
CA PRO A 209 -9.01 -19.14 -26.50
C PRO A 209 -7.95 -18.14 -26.04
N LYS A 210 -8.31 -17.26 -25.10
CA LYS A 210 -7.46 -16.17 -24.57
C LYS A 210 -6.73 -16.53 -23.28
N GLY A 211 -7.17 -17.55 -22.56
CA GLY A 211 -6.59 -17.87 -21.26
C GLY A 211 -7.19 -19.12 -20.62
N VAL A 212 -6.87 -19.31 -19.35
CA VAL A 212 -7.48 -20.32 -18.49
C VAL A 212 -7.83 -19.71 -17.15
N THR A 213 -8.99 -20.05 -16.61
CA THR A 213 -9.41 -19.71 -15.26
C THR A 213 -9.48 -20.98 -14.43
N VAL A 214 -8.81 -20.98 -13.27
CA VAL A 214 -8.85 -22.08 -12.30
C VAL A 214 -9.56 -21.59 -11.05
N ALA A 215 -10.65 -22.26 -10.67
CA ALA A 215 -11.39 -22.00 -9.44
C ALA A 215 -10.97 -23.01 -8.37
N VAL A 216 -10.57 -22.50 -7.20
CA VAL A 216 -10.11 -23.31 -6.08
C VAL A 216 -10.90 -22.95 -4.82
N LYS A 217 -11.51 -23.97 -4.20
CA LYS A 217 -12.21 -23.84 -2.92
C LYS A 217 -11.27 -24.22 -1.78
N ALA A 218 -11.17 -23.40 -0.76
CA ALA A 218 -10.41 -23.69 0.46
C ALA A 218 -11.27 -23.55 1.71
N HIS A 219 -11.01 -24.41 2.71
CA HIS A 219 -11.57 -24.32 4.04
C HIS A 219 -10.56 -23.70 4.98
N VAL A 220 -10.85 -22.48 5.45
CA VAL A 220 -9.93 -21.67 6.23
C VAL A 220 -10.44 -21.56 7.66
N PRO A 221 -9.87 -22.30 8.65
CA PRO A 221 -10.23 -22.17 10.05
C PRO A 221 -9.87 -20.77 10.59
N MET A 222 -10.46 -20.40 11.71
CA MET A 222 -10.09 -19.15 12.40
C MET A 222 -8.66 -19.22 12.85
N GLN A 223 -7.87 -18.16 12.56
CA GLN A 223 -6.46 -18.06 12.92
C GLN A 223 -6.22 -16.83 13.82
N ILE A 224 -5.06 -16.80 14.48
CA ILE A 224 -4.61 -15.60 15.21
C ILE A 224 -4.57 -14.41 14.25
N ALA A 225 -5.03 -13.26 14.74
CA ALA A 225 -5.20 -12.01 14.00
C ALA A 225 -6.29 -11.99 12.92
N ASP A 226 -7.09 -13.06 12.79
CA ASP A 226 -8.32 -12.98 12.02
C ASP A 226 -9.35 -12.11 12.75
N LYS A 227 -10.11 -11.36 11.98
CA LYS A 227 -11.11 -10.43 12.52
C LYS A 227 -12.45 -11.12 12.73
N PHE A 228 -13.01 -10.93 13.92
CA PHE A 228 -14.37 -11.36 14.23
C PHE A 228 -15.29 -10.15 14.49
N SER A 229 -16.58 -10.39 14.46
CA SER A 229 -17.60 -9.41 14.82
C SER A 229 -18.79 -10.10 15.46
N ASN A 230 -19.52 -9.38 16.31
CA ASN A 230 -20.84 -9.77 16.77
C ASN A 230 -21.96 -8.99 16.02
N ARG A 231 -23.22 -9.24 16.35
CA ARG A 231 -24.38 -8.58 15.72
C ARG A 231 -24.57 -7.12 16.11
N PHE A 232 -23.94 -6.66 17.19
CA PHE A 232 -24.17 -5.35 17.82
C PHE A 232 -22.98 -4.40 17.75
N GLY A 233 -22.11 -4.58 16.77
CA GLY A 233 -20.98 -3.69 16.54
C GLY A 233 -19.72 -4.00 17.36
N GLY A 234 -19.74 -5.02 18.20
CA GLY A 234 -18.52 -5.57 18.80
C GLY A 234 -17.68 -6.20 17.69
N LYS A 235 -16.41 -5.85 17.65
CA LYS A 235 -15.43 -6.35 16.67
C LYS A 235 -14.08 -6.44 17.35
N GLY A 236 -13.24 -7.33 16.85
CA GLY A 236 -11.89 -7.48 17.36
C GLY A 236 -11.10 -8.48 16.55
N VAL A 237 -9.88 -8.75 16.99
CA VAL A 237 -9.01 -9.79 16.44
C VAL A 237 -8.81 -10.91 17.44
N ILE A 238 -8.60 -12.12 16.95
CA ILE A 238 -8.18 -13.22 17.79
C ILE A 238 -6.69 -13.07 18.10
N SER A 239 -6.38 -12.84 19.35
CA SER A 239 -4.98 -12.65 19.78
C SER A 239 -4.30 -13.96 20.19
N GLU A 240 -5.09 -14.93 20.63
CA GLU A 240 -4.59 -16.22 21.11
C GLU A 240 -5.62 -17.32 20.86
N ILE A 241 -5.16 -18.50 20.46
CA ILE A 241 -5.97 -19.71 20.36
C ILE A 241 -5.38 -20.71 21.34
N LEU A 242 -6.16 -21.09 22.35
CA LEU A 242 -5.75 -22.00 23.41
C LEU A 242 -6.39 -23.38 23.23
N PRO A 243 -5.67 -24.46 23.57
CA PRO A 243 -6.29 -25.78 23.72
C PRO A 243 -7.49 -25.71 24.69
N ASP A 244 -8.52 -26.47 24.44
CA ASP A 244 -9.77 -26.41 25.22
C ASP A 244 -9.54 -26.65 26.71
N ASN A 245 -8.58 -27.51 27.10
CA ASN A 245 -8.23 -27.78 28.49
C ASN A 245 -7.44 -26.62 29.17
N GLN A 246 -6.97 -25.64 28.41
CA GLN A 246 -6.31 -24.44 28.92
C GLN A 246 -7.26 -23.23 28.98
N MET A 247 -8.46 -23.38 28.45
CA MET A 247 -9.48 -22.33 28.51
C MET A 247 -10.09 -22.27 29.93
N PRO A 248 -10.42 -21.08 30.44
CA PRO A 248 -11.24 -20.96 31.65
C PRO A 248 -12.53 -21.76 31.53
N HIS A 249 -12.93 -22.39 32.61
CA HIS A 249 -14.09 -23.28 32.66
C HIS A 249 -15.04 -22.91 33.80
N ASP A 250 -16.30 -23.35 33.70
CA ASP A 250 -17.30 -23.20 34.74
C ASP A 250 -17.08 -24.20 35.91
N GLU A 251 -17.98 -24.19 36.88
CA GLU A 251 -17.93 -25.08 38.03
C GLU A 251 -18.10 -26.57 37.67
N ASN A 252 -18.66 -26.86 36.48
CA ASN A 252 -18.84 -28.21 35.95
C ASN A 252 -17.65 -28.66 35.09
N GLY A 253 -16.62 -27.87 34.99
CA GLY A 253 -15.45 -28.18 34.17
C GLY A 253 -15.63 -27.93 32.66
N GLN A 254 -16.75 -27.31 32.24
CA GLN A 254 -16.99 -27.03 30.83
C GLN A 254 -16.27 -25.77 30.37
N PRO A 255 -15.38 -25.82 29.37
CA PRO A 255 -14.59 -24.67 28.96
C PRO A 255 -15.44 -23.62 28.24
N TYR A 256 -15.05 -22.36 28.35
CA TYR A 256 -15.59 -21.29 27.51
C TYR A 256 -14.91 -21.32 26.13
N GLU A 257 -15.66 -21.00 25.09
CA GLU A 257 -15.20 -21.01 23.69
C GLU A 257 -14.51 -19.71 23.31
N MET A 258 -14.92 -18.58 23.94
CA MET A 258 -14.28 -17.27 23.73
C MET A 258 -14.17 -16.52 25.07
N ILE A 259 -13.07 -15.80 25.21
CA ILE A 259 -12.84 -14.86 26.32
C ILE A 259 -12.69 -13.46 25.73
N LEU A 260 -13.61 -12.57 26.09
CA LEU A 260 -13.64 -11.19 25.63
C LEU A 260 -13.41 -10.21 26.77
N ASN A 261 -12.93 -9.03 26.42
CA ASN A 261 -12.71 -7.97 27.38
C ASN A 261 -14.03 -7.26 27.74
N PRO A 262 -14.38 -7.10 29.01
CA PRO A 262 -15.57 -6.38 29.40
C PRO A 262 -15.53 -4.88 29.08
N LEU A 263 -14.35 -4.25 29.03
CA LEU A 263 -14.19 -2.84 28.71
C LEU A 263 -14.64 -2.50 27.29
N GLY A 264 -14.42 -3.38 26.32
CA GLY A 264 -14.87 -3.19 24.94
C GLY A 264 -16.40 -3.08 24.81
N MET A 265 -17.14 -3.73 25.69
CA MET A 265 -18.59 -3.65 25.76
C MET A 265 -19.06 -2.34 26.44
N ILE A 266 -18.44 -1.96 27.53
CA ILE A 266 -18.78 -0.74 28.29
C ILE A 266 -18.45 0.52 27.49
N SER A 267 -17.29 0.57 26.87
CA SER A 267 -16.81 1.73 26.09
C SER A 267 -17.70 2.06 24.90
N ARG A 268 -18.37 1.05 24.32
CA ARG A 268 -19.29 1.24 23.18
C ARG A 268 -20.72 1.57 23.59
N ILE A 269 -21.05 1.52 24.87
CA ILE A 269 -22.38 1.84 25.40
C ILE A 269 -23.47 1.04 24.66
N ASN A 270 -23.27 -0.24 24.46
CA ASN A 270 -24.20 -1.12 23.79
C ASN A 270 -24.73 -2.21 24.72
N PRO A 271 -25.77 -1.93 25.54
CA PRO A 271 -26.30 -2.87 26.51
C PRO A 271 -26.95 -4.10 25.88
N VAL A 272 -27.35 -4.04 24.62
CA VAL A 272 -28.00 -5.18 23.92
C VAL A 272 -27.10 -6.41 23.87
N GLN A 273 -25.79 -6.23 23.86
CA GLN A 273 -24.82 -7.33 23.93
C GLN A 273 -24.97 -8.12 25.24
N ILE A 274 -25.26 -7.45 26.34
CA ILE A 274 -25.48 -8.11 27.66
C ILE A 274 -26.75 -8.91 27.59
N HIS A 275 -27.82 -8.33 27.08
CA HIS A 275 -29.11 -9.04 26.92
C HIS A 275 -29.00 -10.25 26.02
N GLU A 276 -28.32 -10.13 24.88
CA GLU A 276 -28.04 -11.27 24.00
C GLU A 276 -27.29 -12.38 24.75
N THR A 277 -26.23 -12.02 25.48
CA THR A 277 -25.41 -12.98 26.23
C THR A 277 -26.25 -13.78 27.22
N VAL A 278 -27.09 -13.10 27.97
CA VAL A 278 -27.93 -13.72 29.02
C VAL A 278 -29.09 -14.51 28.43
N LEU A 279 -29.82 -13.96 27.47
CA LEU A 279 -30.92 -14.65 26.78
C LEU A 279 -30.40 -15.85 25.98
N GLY A 280 -29.21 -15.73 25.39
CA GLY A 280 -28.52 -16.85 24.72
C GLY A 280 -28.20 -17.99 25.68
N LYS A 281 -27.84 -17.67 26.96
CA LYS A 281 -27.63 -18.66 28.01
C LYS A 281 -28.91 -19.37 28.38
N ILE A 282 -30.02 -18.64 28.50
CA ILE A 282 -31.35 -19.22 28.73
C ILE A 282 -31.78 -20.09 27.57
N ALA A 283 -31.62 -19.62 26.33
CA ALA A 283 -31.93 -20.37 25.14
C ALA A 283 -31.15 -21.67 25.05
N ASN A 284 -29.86 -21.66 25.40
CA ASN A 284 -29.07 -22.89 25.48
C ASN A 284 -29.59 -23.88 26.52
N LYS A 285 -30.02 -23.38 27.69
CA LYS A 285 -30.61 -24.22 28.75
C LYS A 285 -31.97 -24.83 28.37
N THR A 286 -32.80 -24.07 27.69
CA THR A 286 -34.18 -24.45 27.35
C THR A 286 -34.32 -25.14 25.99
N GLY A 287 -33.34 -24.99 25.10
CA GLY A 287 -33.40 -25.43 23.70
C GLY A 287 -34.31 -24.56 22.81
N ILE A 288 -34.88 -23.47 23.34
CA ILE A 288 -35.81 -22.57 22.63
C ILE A 288 -35.14 -21.26 22.32
N PRO A 289 -34.98 -20.88 21.03
CA PRO A 289 -34.38 -19.61 20.67
C PRO A 289 -35.30 -18.43 20.94
N TYR A 290 -34.75 -17.33 21.41
CA TYR A 290 -35.45 -16.06 21.49
C TYR A 290 -35.53 -15.38 20.13
N LYS A 291 -36.72 -14.88 19.78
CA LYS A 291 -36.95 -13.94 18.68
C LYS A 291 -37.44 -12.63 19.27
N ILE A 292 -36.63 -11.59 19.16
CA ILE A 292 -36.97 -10.26 19.60
C ILE A 292 -37.05 -9.41 18.34
N GLU A 293 -38.23 -8.86 18.05
CA GLU A 293 -38.45 -8.02 16.87
C GLU A 293 -37.81 -6.65 17.08
N ASP A 294 -37.25 -6.09 16.02
CA ASP A 294 -36.79 -4.73 16.01
C ASP A 294 -37.97 -3.79 16.25
N PHE A 295 -37.76 -2.75 17.07
CA PHE A 295 -38.80 -1.82 17.50
C PHE A 295 -40.03 -2.49 18.12
N SER A 296 -39.82 -3.61 18.82
CA SER A 296 -40.88 -4.37 19.48
C SER A 296 -41.57 -3.56 20.58
N HIS A 297 -42.74 -4.02 21.00
CA HIS A 297 -43.49 -3.47 22.12
C HIS A 297 -42.82 -3.69 23.49
N ILE A 298 -41.65 -4.32 23.53
CA ILE A 298 -40.84 -4.43 24.74
C ILE A 298 -40.22 -3.09 25.04
N THR A 299 -40.82 -2.34 25.92
CA THR A 299 -40.38 -0.99 26.30
C THR A 299 -39.17 -1.00 27.25
N ASP A 300 -39.00 -2.06 28.03
CA ASP A 300 -37.85 -2.28 28.93
C ASP A 300 -37.26 -3.68 28.73
N LEU A 301 -36.22 -3.76 27.94
CA LEU A 301 -35.50 -5.01 27.69
C LEU A 301 -34.77 -5.52 28.93
N THR A 302 -34.38 -4.67 29.84
CA THR A 302 -33.70 -5.04 31.08
C THR A 302 -34.67 -5.77 32.01
N ASP A 303 -35.86 -5.21 32.17
CA ASP A 303 -36.91 -5.85 33.01
C ASP A 303 -37.36 -7.18 32.39
N PHE A 304 -37.54 -7.24 31.05
CA PHE A 304 -37.81 -8.49 30.34
C PHE A 304 -36.76 -9.55 30.61
N THR A 305 -35.47 -9.20 30.42
CA THR A 305 -34.37 -10.15 30.64
C THR A 305 -34.31 -10.65 32.09
N LYS A 306 -34.50 -9.75 33.08
CA LYS A 306 -34.55 -10.12 34.51
C LYS A 306 -35.70 -11.10 34.81
N LYS A 307 -36.88 -10.88 34.25
CA LYS A 307 -38.04 -11.78 34.41
C LYS A 307 -37.76 -13.16 33.80
N GLU A 308 -37.16 -13.23 32.60
CA GLU A 308 -36.77 -14.49 32.00
C GLU A 308 -35.67 -15.21 32.77
N MET A 309 -34.70 -14.48 33.33
CA MET A 309 -33.69 -15.06 34.25
C MET A 309 -34.31 -15.72 35.47
N LEU A 310 -35.24 -15.03 36.14
CA LEU A 310 -35.95 -15.56 37.31
C LEU A 310 -36.80 -16.77 36.94
N LYS A 311 -37.56 -16.69 35.85
CA LYS A 311 -38.44 -17.77 35.37
C LYS A 311 -37.67 -19.06 35.05
N HIS A 312 -36.47 -18.93 34.50
CA HIS A 312 -35.66 -20.10 34.11
C HIS A 312 -34.55 -20.44 35.11
N GLY A 313 -34.41 -19.70 36.22
CA GLY A 313 -33.37 -19.92 37.22
C GLY A 313 -31.98 -19.83 36.64
N VAL A 314 -31.72 -18.78 35.84
CA VAL A 314 -30.42 -18.52 35.22
C VAL A 314 -29.84 -17.24 35.78
N LYS A 315 -28.57 -17.28 36.15
CA LYS A 315 -27.82 -16.09 36.57
C LYS A 315 -27.03 -15.53 35.42
N ASP A 316 -26.86 -14.20 35.33
CA ASP A 316 -26.03 -13.50 34.36
C ASP A 316 -24.54 -13.75 34.59
N THR A 317 -24.15 -13.95 35.84
CA THR A 317 -22.76 -14.17 36.27
C THR A 317 -22.54 -15.57 36.80
N GLU A 318 -21.30 -16.03 36.65
CA GLU A 318 -20.83 -17.33 37.19
C GLU A 318 -19.45 -17.19 37.81
N THR A 319 -19.06 -18.16 38.62
CA THR A 319 -17.68 -18.34 39.04
C THR A 319 -16.97 -19.18 38.01
N ILE A 320 -15.89 -18.65 37.45
CA ILE A 320 -15.04 -19.37 36.50
C ILE A 320 -13.70 -19.75 37.14
N THR A 321 -13.07 -20.79 36.64
CA THR A 321 -11.77 -21.26 37.13
C THR A 321 -10.75 -21.11 36.02
N ASP A 322 -9.61 -20.49 36.28
CA ASP A 322 -8.44 -20.50 35.40
C ASP A 322 -7.68 -21.82 35.60
N PRO A 323 -7.61 -22.69 34.60
CA PRO A 323 -7.02 -24.03 34.78
C PRO A 323 -5.49 -23.98 35.03
N SER A 324 -4.81 -22.91 34.63
CA SER A 324 -3.35 -22.78 34.77
C SER A 324 -2.94 -22.44 36.21
N THR A 325 -3.79 -21.68 36.91
CA THR A 325 -3.52 -21.21 38.27
C THR A 325 -4.41 -21.87 39.33
N GLY A 326 -5.49 -22.54 38.91
CA GLY A 326 -6.53 -23.04 39.79
C GLY A 326 -7.36 -21.94 40.45
N ARG A 327 -7.16 -20.67 40.07
CA ARG A 327 -7.84 -19.52 40.67
C ARG A 327 -9.31 -19.49 40.27
N LYS A 328 -10.17 -19.36 41.29
CA LYS A 328 -11.61 -19.12 41.09
C LYS A 328 -11.89 -17.63 41.01
N ILE A 329 -12.57 -17.19 39.97
CA ILE A 329 -12.92 -15.80 39.71
C ILE A 329 -14.44 -15.69 39.77
N PRO A 330 -15.02 -15.05 40.79
CA PRO A 330 -16.47 -14.95 40.98
C PRO A 330 -17.05 -13.79 40.14
N ASN A 331 -18.37 -13.84 39.94
CA ASN A 331 -19.16 -12.75 39.35
C ASN A 331 -18.75 -12.36 37.93
N VAL A 332 -18.33 -13.32 37.10
CA VAL A 332 -18.00 -13.10 35.71
C VAL A 332 -19.27 -13.19 34.85
N LEU A 333 -19.53 -12.18 34.02
CA LEU A 333 -20.61 -12.22 33.05
C LEU A 333 -20.31 -13.30 32.01
N THR A 334 -21.27 -14.24 31.84
CA THR A 334 -21.12 -15.38 30.97
C THR A 334 -22.41 -15.64 30.19
N GLY A 335 -22.29 -16.27 29.03
CA GLY A 335 -23.47 -16.69 28.22
C GLY A 335 -23.08 -17.03 26.79
N HIS A 336 -24.01 -16.75 25.85
CA HIS A 336 -23.80 -17.06 24.46
C HIS A 336 -24.04 -15.82 23.61
N GLN A 337 -23.15 -15.58 22.66
CA GLN A 337 -23.31 -14.56 21.61
C GLN A 337 -23.11 -15.16 20.24
N PHE A 338 -23.80 -14.59 19.25
CA PHE A 338 -23.59 -14.92 17.85
C PHE A 338 -22.37 -14.17 17.30
N VAL A 339 -21.34 -14.92 16.90
CA VAL A 339 -20.06 -14.39 16.44
C VAL A 339 -19.83 -14.79 14.99
N LEU A 340 -19.33 -13.84 14.19
CA LEU A 340 -19.05 -14.01 12.78
C LEU A 340 -17.53 -13.86 12.53
N LYS A 341 -16.98 -14.73 11.69
CA LYS A 341 -15.67 -14.53 11.10
C LYS A 341 -15.79 -13.58 9.91
N LEU A 342 -14.99 -12.53 9.89
CA LEU A 342 -14.95 -11.59 8.78
C LEU A 342 -13.93 -12.03 7.71
N HIS A 343 -14.11 -11.57 6.48
CA HIS A 343 -13.17 -11.86 5.38
C HIS A 343 -11.79 -11.19 5.54
N HIS A 344 -11.60 -10.36 6.57
CA HIS A 344 -10.33 -9.74 6.93
C HIS A 344 -9.45 -10.73 7.70
N THR A 345 -8.79 -11.61 6.98
CA THR A 345 -7.88 -12.60 7.56
C THR A 345 -6.45 -12.05 7.69
N ALA A 346 -5.72 -12.54 8.67
CA ALA A 346 -4.32 -12.18 8.90
C ALA A 346 -3.45 -12.43 7.67
N GLU A 347 -3.63 -13.58 7.01
CA GLU A 347 -2.94 -13.94 5.77
C GLU A 347 -3.17 -12.92 4.66
N SER A 348 -4.43 -12.54 4.42
CA SER A 348 -4.79 -11.62 3.33
C SER A 348 -4.24 -10.19 3.52
N LYS A 349 -3.92 -9.82 4.75
CA LYS A 349 -3.38 -8.50 5.11
C LYS A 349 -1.89 -8.52 5.41
N GLY A 350 -1.32 -9.69 5.68
CA GLY A 350 0.10 -9.90 5.92
C GLY A 350 0.91 -9.78 4.62
N GLN A 351 1.92 -8.93 4.61
CA GLN A 351 2.79 -8.73 3.46
C GLN A 351 4.24 -8.61 3.91
N GLY A 352 5.16 -9.07 3.08
CA GLY A 352 6.59 -8.92 3.29
C GLY A 352 7.29 -8.74 1.94
N ARG A 353 8.20 -7.77 1.86
CA ARG A 353 8.95 -7.48 0.66
C ARG A 353 10.43 -7.37 0.97
N GLY A 354 11.21 -8.18 0.32
CA GLY A 354 12.66 -8.05 0.25
C GLY A 354 13.12 -7.09 -0.84
N VAL A 355 14.24 -7.40 -1.47
CA VAL A 355 14.84 -6.66 -2.58
C VAL A 355 14.42 -7.27 -3.92
N GLY A 356 13.98 -6.44 -4.87
CA GLY A 356 13.63 -6.87 -6.23
C GLY A 356 12.25 -6.42 -6.69
N GLY A 357 11.93 -6.59 -7.98
CA GLY A 357 10.65 -6.19 -8.56
C GLY A 357 10.49 -4.67 -8.66
N TYR A 358 10.94 -4.08 -9.78
CA TYR A 358 10.93 -2.63 -10.00
C TYR A 358 10.07 -2.26 -11.20
N THR A 359 9.52 -1.06 -11.18
CA THR A 359 8.85 -0.45 -12.33
C THR A 359 9.88 0.00 -13.37
N ALA A 360 9.41 0.42 -14.55
CA ALA A 360 10.26 1.03 -15.58
C ALA A 360 10.98 2.32 -15.10
N GLU A 361 10.46 2.96 -14.05
CA GLU A 361 11.08 4.13 -13.40
C GLU A 361 12.09 3.74 -12.31
N GLU A 362 12.46 2.46 -12.21
CA GLU A 362 13.38 1.91 -11.21
C GLU A 362 12.91 2.07 -9.76
N VAL A 363 11.62 2.28 -9.55
CA VAL A 363 11.00 2.38 -8.21
C VAL A 363 10.45 1.02 -7.82
N PRO A 364 10.56 0.61 -6.52
CA PRO A 364 9.96 -0.62 -6.04
C PRO A 364 8.48 -0.72 -6.41
N ALA A 365 8.09 -1.81 -7.10
CA ALA A 365 6.74 -2.00 -7.60
C ALA A 365 5.72 -2.14 -6.45
N ARG A 366 4.50 -1.67 -6.67
CA ARG A 366 3.37 -1.77 -5.76
C ARG A 366 2.39 -2.82 -6.25
N GLY A 367 1.55 -3.29 -5.35
CA GLY A 367 0.53 -4.29 -5.66
C GLY A 367 1.00 -5.72 -5.38
N GLY A 368 0.04 -6.63 -5.21
CA GLY A 368 0.31 -8.02 -4.86
C GLY A 368 0.84 -8.24 -3.44
N ALA A 369 1.18 -9.49 -3.15
CA ALA A 369 1.71 -9.91 -1.85
C ALA A 369 3.08 -9.29 -1.54
N ASP A 370 3.91 -9.06 -2.58
CA ASP A 370 5.25 -8.49 -2.48
C ASP A 370 5.30 -6.99 -2.77
N GLY A 371 4.16 -6.32 -2.70
CA GLY A 371 4.06 -4.90 -3.00
C GLY A 371 4.81 -4.02 -2.01
N SER A 372 5.57 -3.05 -2.54
CA SER A 372 6.26 -2.04 -1.72
C SER A 372 5.28 -1.20 -0.91
N LYS A 373 5.76 -0.64 0.20
CA LYS A 373 5.00 0.32 1.01
C LYS A 373 5.56 1.72 0.81
N LYS A 374 4.68 2.70 0.92
CA LYS A 374 5.06 4.09 0.75
C LYS A 374 5.34 4.75 2.10
N ILE A 375 6.51 5.36 2.22
CA ILE A 375 6.73 6.43 3.19
C ILE A 375 6.17 7.69 2.54
N GLY A 376 5.02 8.14 2.99
CA GLY A 376 4.30 9.28 2.43
C GLY A 376 4.74 10.60 3.04
N LEU A 377 4.02 11.68 2.72
CA LEU A 377 4.32 13.02 3.23
C LEU A 377 4.18 13.10 4.77
N LEU A 378 3.17 12.43 5.33
CA LEU A 378 2.94 12.43 6.78
C LEU A 378 4.09 11.73 7.51
N GLU A 379 4.50 10.56 7.04
CA GLU A 379 5.63 9.81 7.58
C GLU A 379 6.93 10.58 7.43
N THR A 380 7.15 11.24 6.29
CA THR A 380 8.33 12.10 6.07
C THR A 380 8.38 13.25 7.07
N ASN A 381 7.26 13.95 7.29
CA ASN A 381 7.18 15.03 8.27
C ASN A 381 7.43 14.53 9.71
N ALA A 382 6.88 13.38 10.07
CA ALA A 382 7.10 12.75 11.38
C ALA A 382 8.60 12.41 11.57
N LEU A 383 9.25 11.81 10.59
CA LEU A 383 10.67 11.47 10.63
C LEU A 383 11.55 12.73 10.69
N LEU A 384 11.24 13.78 9.93
CA LEU A 384 11.93 15.07 10.00
C LEU A 384 11.78 15.71 11.38
N SER A 385 10.62 15.61 12.02
CA SER A 385 10.41 16.15 13.37
C SER A 385 11.17 15.40 14.45
N HIS A 386 11.56 14.15 14.21
CA HIS A 386 12.51 13.39 15.02
C HIS A 386 13.98 13.73 14.67
N GLY A 387 14.22 14.43 13.57
CA GLY A 387 15.55 14.61 13.02
C GLY A 387 16.13 13.33 12.42
N ALA A 388 15.28 12.39 11.98
CA ALA A 388 15.64 11.09 11.41
C ALA A 388 16.00 11.21 9.92
N THR A 389 17.00 12.01 9.60
CA THR A 389 17.40 12.35 8.23
C THR A 389 18.17 11.22 7.54
N GLU A 390 18.95 10.45 8.30
CA GLU A 390 19.68 9.30 7.73
C GLU A 390 18.72 8.15 7.39
N PHE A 391 17.68 7.93 8.18
CA PHE A 391 16.63 6.98 7.85
C PHE A 391 15.84 7.41 6.59
N LEU A 392 15.58 8.71 6.42
CA LEU A 392 14.97 9.23 5.18
C LEU A 392 15.91 9.07 3.99
N ARG A 393 17.21 9.33 4.16
CA ARG A 393 18.23 9.11 3.12
C ARG A 393 18.27 7.64 2.71
N ASP A 394 18.31 6.72 3.67
CA ASP A 394 18.25 5.29 3.45
C ASP A 394 16.98 4.90 2.66
N ALA A 395 15.83 5.44 3.06
CA ALA A 395 14.55 5.17 2.40
C ALA A 395 14.51 5.65 0.95
N HIS A 396 15.09 6.81 0.63
CA HIS A 396 15.05 7.37 -0.72
C HIS A 396 16.16 6.85 -1.63
N LEU A 397 17.39 6.72 -1.13
CA LEU A 397 18.56 6.41 -1.95
C LEU A 397 18.84 4.91 -2.03
N VAL A 398 18.64 4.16 -0.94
CA VAL A 398 18.96 2.72 -0.89
C VAL A 398 17.73 1.87 -1.16
N ARG A 399 16.68 2.01 -0.35
CA ARG A 399 15.48 1.18 -0.40
C ARG A 399 14.39 1.69 -1.35
N GLY A 400 14.51 2.93 -1.86
CA GLY A 400 13.50 3.58 -2.69
C GLY A 400 13.74 3.47 -4.20
N GLN A 401 14.79 2.80 -4.61
CA GLN A 401 15.16 2.63 -6.00
C GLN A 401 15.89 1.31 -6.26
N LYS A 402 16.02 0.96 -7.52
CA LYS A 402 16.84 -0.18 -7.97
C LYS A 402 18.32 0.12 -7.74
N ASN A 403 18.99 -0.75 -6.96
CA ASN A 403 20.41 -0.64 -6.60
C ASN A 403 21.11 -1.99 -6.70
N ASP A 404 21.13 -2.59 -7.88
CA ASP A 404 21.67 -3.96 -8.07
C ASP A 404 23.13 -4.09 -7.58
N ASN A 405 23.99 -3.12 -7.93
CA ASN A 405 25.40 -3.12 -7.51
C ASN A 405 25.55 -2.99 -5.99
N TYR A 406 24.72 -2.15 -5.37
CA TYR A 406 24.69 -1.98 -3.92
C TYR A 406 24.35 -3.30 -3.22
N TRP A 407 23.24 -3.91 -3.60
CA TRP A 407 22.78 -5.16 -2.99
C TRP A 407 23.70 -6.34 -3.28
N GLN A 408 24.31 -6.41 -4.46
CA GLN A 408 25.27 -7.45 -4.79
C GLN A 408 26.51 -7.35 -3.90
N ALA A 409 27.09 -6.17 -3.76
CA ALA A 409 28.24 -5.93 -2.87
C ALA A 409 27.87 -6.20 -1.41
N PHE A 410 26.72 -5.68 -0.97
CA PHE A 410 26.20 -5.86 0.39
C PHE A 410 26.09 -7.35 0.77
N MET A 411 25.36 -8.13 -0.03
CA MET A 411 25.16 -9.56 0.22
C MET A 411 26.43 -10.40 0.06
N SER A 412 27.45 -9.88 -0.63
CA SER A 412 28.76 -10.53 -0.74
C SER A 412 29.72 -10.18 0.40
N GLY A 413 29.24 -9.47 1.41
CA GLY A 413 30.03 -9.08 2.60
C GLY A 413 30.90 -7.84 2.39
N PHE A 414 30.95 -7.27 1.19
CA PHE A 414 31.74 -6.09 0.88
C PHE A 414 31.06 -4.80 1.34
N ARG A 415 31.85 -3.72 1.40
CA ARG A 415 31.30 -2.37 1.57
C ARG A 415 30.52 -2.02 0.29
N PRO A 416 29.21 -1.66 0.40
CA PRO A 416 28.45 -1.26 -0.77
C PRO A 416 29.00 0.07 -1.36
N PRO A 417 28.89 0.26 -2.69
CA PRO A 417 29.15 1.55 -3.30
C PRO A 417 28.13 2.59 -2.83
N GLU A 418 28.47 3.87 -2.98
CA GLU A 418 27.48 4.93 -2.78
C GLU A 418 26.30 4.73 -3.73
N PRO A 419 25.05 4.91 -3.27
CA PRO A 419 23.88 4.78 -4.13
C PRO A 419 23.89 5.83 -5.24
N ASP A 420 23.45 5.46 -6.42
CA ASP A 420 23.24 6.38 -7.54
C ASP A 420 22.15 7.42 -7.21
N VAL A 421 22.21 8.57 -7.89
CA VAL A 421 21.12 9.54 -7.82
C VAL A 421 19.85 8.93 -8.40
N PRO A 422 18.73 8.94 -7.67
CA PRO A 422 17.48 8.29 -8.10
C PRO A 422 17.02 8.76 -9.48
N LEU A 423 16.61 7.81 -10.33
CA LEU A 423 16.09 8.11 -11.66
C LEU A 423 14.91 9.09 -11.59
N ILE A 424 14.08 8.97 -10.57
CA ILE A 424 12.95 9.88 -10.37
C ILE A 424 13.39 11.34 -10.09
N TYR A 425 14.51 11.53 -9.38
CA TYR A 425 15.08 12.87 -9.19
C TYR A 425 15.68 13.41 -10.49
N LYS A 426 16.40 12.59 -11.25
CA LYS A 426 16.89 12.96 -12.59
C LYS A 426 15.72 13.34 -13.49
N LYS A 427 14.65 12.53 -13.49
CA LYS A 427 13.41 12.82 -14.23
C LYS A 427 12.80 14.17 -13.84
N PHE A 428 12.74 14.49 -12.53
CA PHE A 428 12.27 15.79 -12.06
C PHE A 428 13.11 16.94 -12.61
N VAL A 429 14.44 16.89 -12.45
CA VAL A 429 15.35 17.93 -12.93
C VAL A 429 15.22 18.09 -14.44
N ASP A 430 15.16 16.99 -15.18
CA ASP A 430 15.09 17.01 -16.64
C ASP A 430 13.73 17.55 -17.14
N HIS A 431 12.62 17.25 -16.47
CA HIS A 431 11.32 17.86 -16.78
C HIS A 431 11.30 19.35 -16.47
N MET A 432 11.91 19.78 -15.38
CA MET A 432 12.06 21.22 -15.10
C MET A 432 12.84 21.91 -16.21
N LYS A 433 13.97 21.34 -16.66
CA LYS A 433 14.77 21.87 -17.75
C LYS A 433 14.00 21.89 -19.08
N ALA A 434 13.27 20.83 -19.41
CA ALA A 434 12.41 20.80 -20.59
C ALA A 434 11.28 21.84 -20.51
N GLY A 435 10.84 22.20 -19.31
CA GLY A 435 9.90 23.29 -19.04
C GLY A 435 10.50 24.69 -19.03
N GLY A 436 11.78 24.85 -19.39
CA GLY A 436 12.45 26.15 -19.44
C GLY A 436 13.02 26.63 -18.09
N ILE A 437 13.10 25.75 -17.09
CA ILE A 437 13.57 26.05 -15.72
C ILE A 437 14.82 25.22 -15.42
N ASN A 438 15.95 25.87 -15.17
CA ASN A 438 17.16 25.19 -14.74
C ASN A 438 17.14 24.94 -13.23
N VAL A 439 17.55 23.76 -12.81
CA VAL A 439 17.69 23.36 -11.40
C VAL A 439 19.13 22.97 -11.17
N VAL A 440 19.83 23.78 -10.39
CA VAL A 440 21.25 23.59 -10.07
C VAL A 440 21.40 23.29 -8.59
N ARG A 441 22.20 22.29 -8.25
CA ARG A 441 22.53 21.95 -6.88
C ARG A 441 23.89 22.55 -6.49
N GLU A 442 23.89 23.36 -5.44
CA GLU A 442 25.09 23.82 -4.78
C GLU A 442 25.12 23.33 -3.32
N GLY A 443 25.98 22.37 -3.06
CA GLY A 443 26.03 21.71 -1.75
C GLY A 443 24.72 21.07 -1.36
N ARG A 444 24.01 21.60 -0.35
CA ARG A 444 22.71 21.15 0.15
C ARG A 444 21.52 21.96 -0.39
N GLN A 445 21.76 22.98 -1.19
CA GLN A 445 20.72 23.88 -1.70
C GLN A 445 20.42 23.58 -3.17
N LEU A 446 19.15 23.76 -3.55
CA LEU A 446 18.70 23.73 -4.94
C LEU A 446 18.38 25.15 -5.36
N HIS A 447 19.02 25.60 -6.43
CA HIS A 447 18.76 26.89 -7.06
C HIS A 447 17.89 26.67 -8.29
N ILE A 448 16.78 27.40 -8.36
CA ILE A 448 15.82 27.39 -9.47
C ILE A 448 16.01 28.70 -10.24
N MET A 449 16.33 28.59 -11.53
CA MET A 449 16.66 29.74 -12.37
C MET A 449 16.14 29.55 -13.79
N ALA A 450 16.20 30.57 -14.64
CA ALA A 450 15.85 30.42 -16.04
C ALA A 450 16.83 29.46 -16.74
N LEU A 451 16.29 28.61 -17.60
CA LEU A 451 17.10 27.85 -18.55
C LEU A 451 17.55 28.79 -19.66
N THR A 452 18.85 28.86 -19.91
CA THR A 452 19.46 29.73 -20.91
C THR A 452 19.84 28.96 -22.17
N ASN A 453 20.12 29.67 -23.29
CA ASN A 453 20.66 29.05 -24.49
C ASN A 453 21.98 28.31 -24.23
N LYS A 454 22.82 28.81 -23.32
CA LYS A 454 24.07 28.14 -22.94
C LYS A 454 23.78 26.78 -22.28
N ASP A 455 22.74 26.72 -21.44
CA ASP A 455 22.34 25.47 -20.82
C ASP A 455 21.84 24.47 -21.87
N VAL A 456 21.03 24.92 -22.84
CA VAL A 456 20.56 24.07 -23.94
C VAL A 456 21.71 23.58 -24.81
N ASP A 457 22.70 24.43 -25.10
CA ASP A 457 23.90 24.05 -25.82
C ASP A 457 24.73 23.00 -25.05
N HIS A 458 24.80 23.12 -23.75
CA HIS A 458 25.45 22.11 -22.91
C HIS A 458 24.68 20.78 -22.91
N LEU A 459 23.35 20.79 -22.84
CA LEU A 459 22.51 19.62 -22.83
C LEU A 459 22.47 18.91 -24.19
N ALA A 460 22.16 19.66 -25.25
CA ALA A 460 21.84 19.12 -26.57
C ALA A 460 23.05 19.15 -27.54
N GLY A 461 24.06 19.98 -27.29
CA GLY A 461 25.13 20.17 -28.25
C GLY A 461 24.57 20.53 -29.64
N ASN A 462 25.08 19.90 -30.70
CA ASN A 462 24.62 20.11 -32.09
C ASN A 462 23.44 19.19 -32.47
N ARG A 463 22.80 18.48 -31.51
CA ARG A 463 21.73 17.51 -31.80
C ARG A 463 20.40 18.24 -32.00
N ASN A 464 20.17 18.74 -33.24
CA ASN A 464 18.91 19.37 -33.61
C ASN A 464 17.96 18.35 -34.24
N ILE A 465 16.67 18.44 -33.91
CA ILE A 465 15.60 17.70 -34.57
C ILE A 465 15.35 18.34 -35.95
N GLU A 466 15.36 17.52 -36.99
CA GLU A 466 15.19 17.92 -38.37
C GLU A 466 13.95 17.30 -39.03
N ASN A 467 13.30 16.33 -38.35
CA ASN A 467 12.18 15.58 -38.89
C ASN A 467 11.21 15.16 -37.76
N THR A 468 9.90 15.20 -38.04
CA THR A 468 8.85 14.73 -37.15
C THR A 468 8.42 13.29 -37.40
N ASP A 469 8.65 12.76 -38.59
CA ASP A 469 8.18 11.44 -39.01
C ASP A 469 9.01 10.30 -38.40
N THR A 470 9.13 10.28 -37.09
CA THR A 470 9.93 9.30 -36.36
C THR A 470 9.09 8.18 -35.75
N VAL A 471 7.77 8.34 -35.73
CA VAL A 471 6.84 7.37 -35.14
C VAL A 471 5.73 7.10 -36.14
N ASP A 472 5.65 5.86 -36.59
CA ASP A 472 4.49 5.36 -37.31
C ASP A 472 3.50 4.81 -36.31
N TRP A 473 2.39 5.50 -36.13
CA TRP A 473 1.37 5.14 -35.15
C TRP A 473 0.60 3.86 -35.46
N LYS A 474 0.69 3.36 -36.70
CA LYS A 474 0.07 2.11 -37.13
C LYS A 474 1.00 0.90 -36.99
N GLU A 475 2.31 1.11 -37.27
CA GLU A 475 3.30 0.04 -37.34
C GLU A 475 4.28 0.03 -36.15
N GLY A 476 4.14 0.96 -35.23
CA GLY A 476 5.00 1.12 -34.06
C GLY A 476 6.10 2.17 -34.26
N LEU A 477 7.07 2.19 -33.33
CA LEU A 477 8.17 3.13 -33.36
C LEU A 477 9.16 2.76 -34.48
N LYS A 478 9.21 3.57 -35.54
CA LYS A 478 10.20 3.47 -36.60
C LYS A 478 11.04 4.74 -36.64
N PRO A 479 12.22 4.76 -35.94
CA PRO A 479 13.08 5.93 -35.92
C PRO A 479 13.53 6.31 -37.34
N ARG A 480 13.41 7.60 -37.69
CA ARG A 480 13.93 8.16 -38.93
C ARG A 480 15.14 9.06 -38.64
N ARG A 481 16.01 9.23 -39.64
CA ARG A 481 17.16 10.13 -39.55
C ARG A 481 16.71 11.56 -39.26
N GLY A 482 17.32 12.19 -38.29
CA GLY A 482 16.98 13.56 -37.88
C GLY A 482 15.74 13.67 -37.00
N GLY A 483 15.12 12.54 -36.63
CA GLY A 483 13.88 12.53 -35.87
C GLY A 483 14.04 12.43 -34.34
N PHE A 484 12.91 12.47 -33.64
CA PHE A 484 12.84 12.47 -32.18
C PHE A 484 13.41 11.21 -31.53
N PHE A 485 13.47 10.08 -32.24
CA PHE A 485 14.01 8.80 -31.78
C PHE A 485 15.18 8.31 -32.61
N ASP A 486 15.81 9.18 -33.38
CA ASP A 486 17.00 8.83 -34.19
C ASP A 486 18.13 8.34 -33.26
N PRO A 487 18.62 7.09 -33.44
CA PRO A 487 19.75 6.58 -32.69
C PRO A 487 21.01 7.44 -32.72
N ALA A 488 21.27 8.12 -33.85
CA ALA A 488 22.42 9.01 -33.98
C ALA A 488 22.28 10.29 -33.15
N LEU A 489 21.08 10.86 -33.04
CA LEU A 489 20.80 12.07 -32.27
C LEU A 489 20.57 11.80 -30.81
N THR A 490 19.66 10.89 -30.50
CA THR A 490 19.13 10.70 -29.15
C THR A 490 19.58 9.41 -28.49
N GLY A 491 20.24 8.53 -29.23
CA GLY A 491 20.59 7.18 -28.79
C GLY A 491 19.47 6.15 -28.99
N GLY A 492 18.33 6.56 -29.55
CA GLY A 492 17.17 5.72 -29.78
C GLY A 492 16.20 5.65 -28.61
N HIS A 493 15.19 4.81 -28.74
CA HIS A 493 14.19 4.58 -27.71
C HIS A 493 14.82 4.12 -26.38
N GLY A 494 14.41 4.72 -25.28
CA GLY A 494 14.94 4.42 -23.94
C GLY A 494 16.29 5.08 -23.61
N ALA A 495 16.86 5.86 -24.51
CA ALA A 495 18.12 6.57 -24.27
C ALA A 495 17.91 7.89 -23.51
N SER A 496 18.97 8.36 -22.84
CA SER A 496 18.97 9.55 -21.99
C SER A 496 19.62 10.79 -22.63
N LYS A 497 19.85 10.78 -23.95
CA LYS A 497 20.49 11.90 -24.64
C LYS A 497 19.49 12.99 -25.00
N TRP A 498 19.83 14.23 -24.65
CA TRP A 498 19.10 15.43 -25.04
C TRP A 498 19.28 15.78 -26.52
N SER A 499 18.24 16.38 -27.09
CA SER A 499 18.26 17.05 -28.38
C SER A 499 17.54 18.40 -28.27
N ALA A 500 17.46 19.18 -29.31
CA ALA A 500 16.76 20.46 -29.31
C ALA A 500 16.03 20.72 -30.65
N ILE A 501 14.97 21.51 -30.58
CA ILE A 501 14.33 22.12 -31.75
C ILE A 501 14.91 23.51 -31.90
N LYS A 502 15.59 23.79 -33.02
CA LYS A 502 16.08 25.13 -33.37
C LYS A 502 14.90 25.97 -33.85
N LEU A 503 14.61 27.06 -33.13
CA LEU A 503 13.57 28.00 -33.52
C LEU A 503 14.02 28.85 -34.68
N HIS A 504 13.05 29.17 -35.55
CA HIS A 504 13.31 30.05 -36.70
C HIS A 504 13.54 31.50 -36.29
N GLU A 505 12.73 31.97 -35.32
CA GLU A 505 12.95 33.24 -34.61
C GLU A 505 13.12 32.98 -33.11
N PRO A 506 13.95 33.80 -32.41
CA PRO A 506 14.10 33.66 -30.94
C PRO A 506 12.78 33.95 -30.26
N MET A 507 12.40 33.11 -29.27
CA MET A 507 11.13 33.25 -28.54
C MET A 507 11.38 33.44 -27.04
N PRO A 508 10.57 34.24 -26.35
CA PRO A 508 10.60 34.31 -24.90
C PRO A 508 10.37 32.94 -24.27
N ASN A 509 11.12 32.61 -23.24
CA ASN A 509 10.87 31.41 -22.44
C ASN A 509 9.52 31.51 -21.74
N PRO A 510 8.55 30.62 -22.01
CA PRO A 510 7.21 30.73 -21.43
C PRO A 510 7.19 30.75 -19.90
N ALA A 511 8.14 30.07 -19.23
CA ALA A 511 8.28 30.07 -17.78
C ALA A 511 8.71 31.45 -17.23
N PHE A 512 9.25 32.31 -18.06
CA PHE A 512 9.72 33.66 -17.72
C PHE A 512 9.00 34.78 -18.49
N GLU A 513 7.82 34.48 -19.06
CA GLU A 513 7.01 35.51 -19.75
C GLU A 513 6.68 36.69 -18.83
N GLU A 514 6.30 36.41 -17.57
CA GLU A 514 5.95 37.49 -16.62
C GLU A 514 7.16 38.40 -16.32
N PRO A 515 8.37 37.91 -16.00
CA PRO A 515 9.55 38.72 -15.89
C PRO A 515 9.83 39.56 -17.14
N VAL A 516 9.74 38.99 -18.34
CA VAL A 516 9.95 39.70 -19.61
C VAL A 516 8.94 40.83 -19.76
N ARG A 517 7.67 40.58 -19.54
CA ARG A 517 6.61 41.61 -19.63
C ARG A 517 6.82 42.76 -18.66
N ARG A 518 7.18 42.44 -17.40
CA ARG A 518 7.42 43.45 -16.36
C ARG A 518 8.64 44.29 -16.65
N MET A 519 9.70 43.67 -17.16
CA MET A 519 10.91 44.42 -17.55
C MET A 519 10.65 45.44 -18.67
N LEU A 520 9.80 45.08 -19.64
CA LEU A 520 9.48 45.91 -20.78
C LEU A 520 8.23 46.80 -20.54
N GLY A 521 7.61 46.72 -19.35
CA GLY A 521 6.41 47.50 -19.04
C GLY A 521 5.19 47.11 -19.89
N LEU A 522 5.11 45.83 -20.31
CA LEU A 522 4.06 45.33 -21.20
C LEU A 522 2.93 44.61 -20.44
N THR A 523 1.69 44.95 -20.79
CA THR A 523 0.51 44.14 -20.41
C THR A 523 0.49 42.85 -21.24
N GLN A 524 -0.32 41.85 -20.83
CA GLN A 524 -0.48 40.59 -21.58
C GLN A 524 -0.81 40.84 -23.07
N LYS A 525 -1.82 41.66 -23.32
CA LYS A 525 -2.25 41.97 -24.70
C LYS A 525 -1.15 42.70 -25.50
N LYS A 526 -0.51 43.71 -24.93
CA LYS A 526 0.58 44.41 -25.59
C LYS A 526 1.77 43.50 -25.87
N PHE A 527 2.04 42.55 -25.02
CA PHE A 527 3.10 41.57 -25.27
C PHE A 527 2.76 40.66 -26.46
N GLU A 528 1.54 40.20 -26.57
CA GLU A 528 1.03 39.44 -27.72
C GLU A 528 1.06 40.29 -29.00
N ASP A 529 0.65 41.55 -28.94
CA ASP A 529 0.72 42.47 -30.07
C ASP A 529 2.16 42.72 -30.55
N VAL A 530 3.10 42.83 -29.60
CA VAL A 530 4.54 42.96 -29.94
C VAL A 530 5.06 41.65 -30.57
N LEU A 531 4.71 40.50 -29.96
CA LEU A 531 5.14 39.19 -30.45
C LEU A 531 4.69 38.92 -31.89
N THR A 532 3.41 39.24 -32.18
CA THR A 532 2.83 39.08 -33.51
C THR A 532 3.31 40.09 -34.53
N GLY A 533 3.90 41.20 -34.06
CA GLY A 533 4.37 42.26 -34.95
C GLY A 533 3.41 43.45 -35.11
N ASN A 534 2.23 43.41 -34.44
CA ASN A 534 1.19 44.44 -34.51
C ASN A 534 1.49 45.71 -33.70
N ALA A 535 2.47 45.63 -32.76
CA ALA A 535 2.88 46.77 -31.96
C ALA A 535 4.42 46.77 -31.78
N PRO A 536 5.06 47.97 -31.71
CA PRO A 536 6.47 48.06 -31.42
C PRO A 536 6.77 47.97 -29.93
N VAL A 537 7.96 47.50 -29.58
CA VAL A 537 8.54 47.58 -28.23
C VAL A 537 9.57 48.73 -28.17
N GLY A 538 9.12 49.90 -27.74
CA GLY A 538 9.96 51.10 -27.75
C GLY A 538 10.52 51.42 -29.14
N ALA A 539 11.83 51.74 -29.23
CA ALA A 539 12.54 52.02 -30.49
C ALA A 539 13.08 50.76 -31.21
N PHE A 540 12.85 49.56 -30.65
CA PHE A 540 13.50 48.34 -31.13
C PHE A 540 12.70 47.61 -32.24
N GLY A 541 11.53 48.11 -32.59
CA GLY A 541 10.67 47.50 -33.62
C GLY A 541 9.66 46.52 -33.11
N THR A 542 9.24 45.56 -33.96
CA THR A 542 8.20 44.58 -33.68
C THR A 542 8.71 43.16 -33.76
N GLY A 543 7.95 42.23 -33.21
CA GLY A 543 8.24 40.77 -33.19
C GLY A 543 9.22 40.30 -32.12
N PRO A 544 9.45 38.98 -32.06
CA PRO A 544 10.30 38.36 -31.03
C PRO A 544 11.73 38.85 -30.99
N SER A 545 12.31 39.17 -32.15
CA SER A 545 13.67 39.73 -32.29
C SER A 545 13.79 41.14 -31.67
N ALA A 546 12.72 41.94 -31.72
CA ALA A 546 12.70 43.26 -31.10
C ALA A 546 12.63 43.12 -29.57
N ILE A 547 11.86 42.11 -29.04
CA ILE A 547 11.84 41.80 -27.59
C ILE A 547 13.26 41.44 -27.13
N LYS A 548 14.00 40.61 -27.88
CA LYS A 548 15.38 40.23 -27.55
C LYS A 548 16.29 41.46 -27.49
N LYS A 549 16.25 42.32 -28.51
CA LYS A 549 17.05 43.57 -28.55
C LYS A 549 16.71 44.52 -27.39
N ALA A 550 15.40 44.63 -27.05
CA ALA A 550 15.00 45.48 -25.95
C ALA A 550 15.57 44.98 -24.61
N LEU A 551 15.54 43.64 -24.38
CA LEU A 551 16.12 43.03 -23.17
C LEU A 551 17.66 43.09 -23.15
N GLU A 552 18.32 43.02 -24.30
CA GLU A 552 19.78 43.19 -24.38
C GLU A 552 20.23 44.58 -23.95
N ASN A 553 19.42 45.61 -24.13
CA ASN A 553 19.69 46.98 -23.72
C ASN A 553 19.27 47.33 -22.29
N VAL A 554 18.82 46.35 -21.51
CA VAL A 554 18.50 46.57 -20.10
C VAL A 554 19.76 46.66 -19.27
N ASP A 555 19.98 47.78 -18.59
CA ASP A 555 21.02 47.94 -17.56
C ASP A 555 20.47 47.51 -16.21
N LEU A 556 20.88 46.34 -15.75
CA LEU A 556 20.40 45.73 -14.49
C LEU A 556 20.61 46.68 -13.29
N ASN A 557 21.76 47.29 -13.19
CA ASN A 557 22.11 48.16 -12.05
C ASN A 557 21.23 49.41 -12.00
N LYS A 558 20.97 50.01 -13.17
CA LYS A 558 20.07 51.15 -13.31
C LYS A 558 18.65 50.80 -12.98
N GLU A 559 18.13 49.67 -13.50
CA GLU A 559 16.77 49.20 -13.26
C GLU A 559 16.55 48.82 -11.79
N ILE A 560 17.54 48.23 -11.12
CA ILE A 560 17.49 47.95 -9.68
C ILE A 560 17.36 49.24 -8.88
N LYS A 561 18.22 50.22 -9.14
CA LYS A 561 18.18 51.52 -8.43
C LYS A 561 16.85 52.23 -8.66
N GLN A 562 16.33 52.20 -9.89
CA GLN A 562 15.04 52.81 -10.19
C GLN A 562 13.90 52.10 -9.47
N ALA A 563 13.85 50.77 -9.50
CA ALA A 563 12.84 50.00 -8.78
C ALA A 563 12.92 50.21 -7.27
N GLU A 564 14.11 50.34 -6.68
CA GLU A 564 14.31 50.68 -5.26
C GLU A 564 13.73 52.03 -4.87
N VAL A 565 13.83 53.05 -5.76
CA VAL A 565 13.21 54.36 -5.57
C VAL A 565 11.69 54.24 -5.67
N GLU A 566 11.15 53.54 -6.68
CA GLU A 566 9.73 53.34 -6.91
C GLU A 566 9.04 52.57 -5.76
N VAL A 567 9.74 51.61 -5.13
CA VAL A 567 9.27 50.90 -3.93
C VAL A 567 9.01 51.82 -2.75
N LYS A 568 9.79 52.91 -2.64
CA LYS A 568 9.63 53.94 -1.60
C LYS A 568 8.56 54.95 -1.95
N GLY A 569 7.99 54.92 -3.14
CA GLY A 569 6.96 55.85 -3.63
C GLY A 569 5.61 55.68 -2.92
N SER A 570 4.77 56.71 -2.99
CA SER A 570 3.51 56.82 -2.28
C SER A 570 2.34 56.12 -2.99
N LYS A 571 2.38 55.90 -4.30
CA LYS A 571 1.30 55.27 -5.08
C LYS A 571 1.35 53.76 -4.97
N LYS A 572 0.34 53.18 -4.33
CA LYS A 572 0.25 51.75 -4.03
C LYS A 572 0.47 50.85 -5.25
N GLY A 573 -0.19 51.11 -6.37
CA GLY A 573 -0.09 50.27 -7.58
C GLY A 573 1.32 50.26 -8.18
N VAL A 574 2.00 51.45 -8.23
CA VAL A 574 3.37 51.58 -8.74
C VAL A 574 4.35 50.88 -7.80
N ARG A 575 4.16 51.02 -6.51
CA ARG A 575 4.97 50.38 -5.50
C ARG A 575 4.88 48.86 -5.57
N ASP A 576 3.68 48.30 -5.66
CA ASP A 576 3.48 46.85 -5.72
C ASP A 576 4.06 46.24 -7.00
N GLU A 577 4.01 46.97 -8.12
CA GLU A 577 4.65 46.56 -9.38
C GLU A 577 6.20 46.67 -9.28
N ALA A 578 6.71 47.74 -8.69
CA ALA A 578 8.15 47.90 -8.47
C ALA A 578 8.72 46.82 -7.53
N VAL A 579 8.00 46.42 -6.48
CA VAL A 579 8.39 45.32 -5.59
C VAL A 579 8.54 44.01 -6.37
N ARG A 580 7.59 43.67 -7.24
CA ARG A 580 7.65 42.46 -8.06
C ARG A 580 8.80 42.52 -9.08
N LYS A 581 8.96 43.67 -9.75
CA LYS A 581 10.09 43.90 -10.67
C LYS A 581 11.44 43.80 -9.98
N LEU A 582 11.59 44.45 -8.84
CA LEU A 582 12.81 44.44 -8.04
C LEU A 582 13.22 43.02 -7.60
N ARG A 583 12.24 42.19 -7.27
CA ARG A 583 12.51 40.79 -6.93
C ARG A 583 13.17 40.03 -8.08
N PHE A 584 12.63 40.13 -9.29
CA PHE A 584 13.20 39.47 -10.48
C PHE A 584 14.59 40.03 -10.82
N LEU A 585 14.78 41.34 -10.69
CA LEU A 585 16.08 42.00 -10.94
C LEU A 585 17.16 41.54 -9.96
N LYS A 586 16.84 41.53 -8.65
CA LYS A 586 17.81 41.09 -7.62
C LYS A 586 18.11 39.61 -7.71
N ASP A 587 17.14 38.79 -8.08
CA ASP A 587 17.35 37.35 -8.32
C ASP A 587 18.26 37.17 -9.55
N ALA A 588 18.04 37.92 -10.63
CA ALA A 588 18.88 37.87 -11.83
C ALA A 588 20.32 38.31 -11.54
N GLU A 589 20.49 39.40 -10.80
CA GLU A 589 21.81 39.90 -10.35
C GLU A 589 22.55 38.87 -9.50
N ARG A 590 21.88 38.32 -8.49
CA ARG A 590 22.43 37.29 -7.58
C ARG A 590 22.93 36.05 -8.31
N ILE A 591 22.18 35.62 -9.35
CA ILE A 591 22.46 34.40 -10.11
C ILE A 591 23.42 34.68 -11.29
N GLY A 592 23.66 35.96 -11.62
CA GLY A 592 24.50 36.37 -12.75
C GLY A 592 23.84 36.15 -14.14
N ILE A 593 22.51 36.15 -14.21
CA ILE A 593 21.73 36.01 -15.45
C ILE A 593 21.24 37.38 -15.88
N HIS A 594 21.45 37.72 -17.15
CA HIS A 594 20.92 38.94 -17.72
C HIS A 594 19.51 38.70 -18.30
N PRO A 595 18.58 39.70 -18.30
CA PRO A 595 17.25 39.57 -18.88
C PRO A 595 17.19 39.06 -20.32
N LYS A 596 18.21 39.36 -21.15
CA LYS A 596 18.35 38.82 -22.51
C LYS A 596 18.38 37.27 -22.54
N ASP A 597 18.87 36.65 -21.47
CA ASP A 597 19.02 35.23 -21.36
C ASP A 597 17.66 34.48 -21.13
N TRP A 598 16.55 35.24 -20.92
CA TRP A 598 15.19 34.73 -20.89
C TRP A 598 14.60 34.49 -22.29
N ILE A 599 15.37 34.75 -23.34
CA ILE A 599 14.99 34.49 -24.72
C ILE A 599 15.73 33.25 -25.21
N MET A 600 14.99 32.35 -25.81
CA MET A 600 15.49 31.07 -26.28
C MET A 600 15.52 31.00 -27.80
N ASP A 601 16.66 30.59 -28.34
CA ASP A 601 16.87 30.31 -29.75
C ASP A 601 16.64 28.84 -30.07
N ARG A 602 16.63 27.99 -29.04
CA ARG A 602 16.47 26.55 -29.13
C ARG A 602 15.62 26.04 -27.98
N VAL A 603 14.67 25.16 -28.24
CA VAL A 603 13.86 24.49 -27.22
C VAL A 603 14.43 23.11 -26.93
N PRO A 604 14.79 22.77 -25.68
CA PRO A 604 15.33 21.48 -25.34
C PRO A 604 14.24 20.39 -25.49
N VAL A 605 14.60 19.28 -26.11
CA VAL A 605 13.73 18.12 -26.27
C VAL A 605 14.11 17.08 -25.24
N LEU A 606 13.15 16.75 -24.38
CA LEU A 606 13.29 15.77 -23.32
C LEU A 606 13.82 14.43 -23.86
N PRO A 607 14.79 13.77 -23.18
CA PRO A 607 15.33 12.49 -23.61
C PRO A 607 14.26 11.40 -23.84
N PRO A 608 14.46 10.48 -24.80
CA PRO A 608 13.49 9.41 -25.13
C PRO A 608 13.08 8.56 -23.94
N ILE A 609 13.95 8.33 -22.95
CA ILE A 609 13.64 7.55 -21.74
C ILE A 609 12.44 8.13 -20.95
N TYR A 610 12.22 9.44 -21.00
CA TYR A 610 11.14 10.12 -20.27
C TYR A 610 9.88 10.36 -21.12
N ARG A 611 9.93 10.03 -22.39
CA ARG A 611 8.80 10.15 -23.32
C ARG A 611 8.62 8.87 -24.17
N PRO A 612 8.41 7.72 -23.52
CA PRO A 612 8.37 6.43 -24.19
C PRO A 612 7.20 6.31 -25.14
N VAL A 613 7.39 5.43 -26.13
CA VAL A 613 6.33 4.86 -26.97
C VAL A 613 6.29 3.38 -26.65
N SER A 614 5.20 2.88 -26.11
CA SER A 614 5.02 1.48 -25.74
C SER A 614 3.80 0.89 -26.45
N VAL A 615 3.83 -0.41 -26.68
CA VAL A 615 2.71 -1.17 -27.21
C VAL A 615 2.11 -1.95 -26.06
N MET A 616 0.80 -1.80 -25.80
CA MET A 616 0.12 -2.60 -24.78
C MET A 616 0.02 -4.04 -25.28
N MET A 617 0.60 -4.96 -24.53
CA MET A 617 0.46 -6.39 -24.79
C MET A 617 -1.03 -6.78 -24.75
N GLY A 618 -1.46 -7.60 -25.68
CA GLY A 618 -2.84 -8.10 -25.80
C GLY A 618 -3.77 -7.26 -26.66
N SER A 619 -3.77 -5.93 -26.61
CA SER A 619 -4.62 -5.08 -27.45
C SER A 619 -3.95 -4.54 -28.70
N GLY A 620 -2.61 -4.59 -28.77
CA GLY A 620 -1.84 -3.94 -29.83
C GLY A 620 -1.92 -2.41 -29.84
N ASN A 621 -2.59 -1.82 -28.86
CA ASN A 621 -2.75 -0.37 -28.77
C ASN A 621 -1.43 0.28 -28.37
N GLN A 622 -1.06 1.34 -29.08
CA GLN A 622 0.14 2.09 -28.75
C GLN A 622 -0.17 3.16 -27.71
N GLN A 623 0.67 3.20 -26.71
CA GLN A 623 0.66 4.23 -25.68
C GLN A 623 1.84 5.18 -25.91
N VAL A 624 1.54 6.43 -26.20
CA VAL A 624 2.52 7.45 -26.56
C VAL A 624 2.51 8.52 -25.47
N ALA A 625 3.68 8.82 -24.93
CA ALA A 625 3.81 9.87 -23.92
C ALA A 625 3.43 11.25 -24.49
N ASP A 626 2.72 12.03 -23.68
CA ASP A 626 2.16 13.34 -24.02
C ASP A 626 3.17 14.30 -24.68
N ALA A 627 4.38 14.34 -24.15
CA ALA A 627 5.45 15.20 -24.66
C ALA A 627 5.74 14.99 -26.16
N ASN A 628 5.57 13.77 -26.69
CA ASN A 628 5.82 13.49 -28.11
C ASN A 628 4.84 14.24 -29.02
N TYR A 629 3.57 14.34 -28.62
CA TYR A 629 2.56 15.11 -29.37
C TYR A 629 2.89 16.60 -29.37
N LEU A 630 3.28 17.15 -28.23
CA LEU A 630 3.55 18.57 -28.06
C LEU A 630 4.85 19.01 -28.75
N TYR A 631 5.91 18.20 -28.69
CA TYR A 631 7.12 18.48 -29.47
C TYR A 631 6.87 18.42 -30.98
N LYS A 632 6.01 17.52 -31.43
CA LYS A 632 5.60 17.45 -32.83
C LYS A 632 4.87 18.74 -33.24
N GLU A 633 3.89 19.19 -32.45
CA GLU A 633 3.18 20.46 -32.68
C GLU A 633 4.13 21.65 -32.77
N LEU A 634 5.08 21.76 -31.86
CA LEU A 634 6.05 22.85 -31.84
C LEU A 634 6.94 22.82 -33.11
N PHE A 635 7.40 21.62 -33.47
CA PHE A 635 8.24 21.48 -34.65
C PHE A 635 7.47 21.89 -35.93
N GLU A 636 6.25 21.37 -36.09
CA GLU A 636 5.41 21.67 -37.27
C GLU A 636 5.03 23.14 -37.33
N ALA A 637 4.68 23.80 -36.25
CA ALA A 637 4.41 25.22 -36.17
C ALA A 637 5.65 26.04 -36.57
N ASN A 638 6.84 25.66 -36.07
CA ASN A 638 8.10 26.34 -36.39
C ASN A 638 8.52 26.15 -37.85
N ASP A 639 8.29 24.97 -38.41
CA ASP A 639 8.57 24.69 -39.81
C ASP A 639 7.58 25.42 -40.74
N ALA A 640 6.29 25.47 -40.38
CA ALA A 640 5.30 26.26 -41.10
C ALA A 640 5.66 27.76 -41.14
N MET A 641 6.12 28.33 -40.02
CA MET A 641 6.60 29.71 -39.97
C MET A 641 7.80 29.95 -40.93
N LYS A 642 8.74 28.99 -40.94
CA LYS A 642 9.91 29.05 -41.83
C LYS A 642 9.51 28.97 -43.30
N GLU A 643 8.58 28.10 -43.65
CA GLU A 643 8.08 27.98 -45.06
C GLU A 643 7.28 29.22 -45.49
N ALA A 644 6.45 29.79 -44.57
CA ALA A 644 5.73 31.05 -44.83
C ALA A 644 6.67 32.20 -45.13
N GLN A 645 7.78 32.32 -44.39
CA GLN A 645 8.80 33.33 -44.64
C GLN A 645 9.51 33.10 -45.98
N LYS A 646 9.87 31.86 -46.34
CA LYS A 646 10.46 31.53 -47.64
C LYS A 646 9.52 31.83 -48.80
N ALA A 647 8.22 31.62 -48.59
CA ALA A 647 7.19 31.96 -49.57
C ALA A 647 6.95 33.49 -49.71
N GLY A 648 7.66 34.33 -48.94
CA GLY A 648 7.57 35.80 -49.04
C GLY A 648 6.29 36.36 -48.39
N ILE A 649 5.64 35.64 -47.47
CA ILE A 649 4.50 36.13 -46.74
C ILE A 649 4.95 37.23 -45.78
N GLY A 650 4.46 38.47 -45.98
CA GLY A 650 4.90 39.66 -45.27
C GLY A 650 4.42 39.72 -43.81
N ASP A 651 3.24 39.17 -43.52
CA ASP A 651 2.67 39.11 -42.18
C ASP A 651 2.81 37.70 -41.60
N LEU A 652 3.67 37.51 -40.62
CA LEU A 652 3.95 36.29 -39.90
C LEU A 652 3.35 36.28 -38.49
N GLY A 653 2.39 37.15 -38.20
CA GLY A 653 1.84 37.31 -36.86
C GLY A 653 1.16 36.05 -36.36
N ALA A 654 0.36 35.39 -37.17
CA ALA A 654 -0.32 34.16 -36.79
C ALA A 654 0.66 32.99 -36.56
N GLU A 655 1.66 32.86 -37.41
CA GLU A 655 2.70 31.83 -37.30
C GLU A 655 3.55 32.02 -36.02
N ARG A 656 3.94 33.24 -35.73
CA ARG A 656 4.68 33.57 -34.48
C ARG A 656 3.87 33.20 -33.25
N LEU A 657 2.58 33.55 -33.26
CA LEU A 657 1.68 33.21 -32.16
C LEU A 657 1.53 31.69 -32.02
N ASN A 658 1.38 30.97 -33.12
CA ASN A 658 1.29 29.51 -33.11
C ASN A 658 2.56 28.86 -32.56
N VAL A 659 3.75 29.28 -32.96
CA VAL A 659 5.03 28.78 -32.41
C VAL A 659 5.10 29.04 -30.93
N TYR A 660 4.73 30.25 -30.49
CA TYR A 660 4.78 30.58 -29.07
C TYR A 660 3.76 29.80 -28.24
N ASN A 661 2.55 29.62 -28.75
CA ASN A 661 1.52 28.81 -28.10
C ASN A 661 1.90 27.33 -28.06
N ALA A 662 2.49 26.80 -29.15
CA ALA A 662 3.03 25.44 -29.15
C ALA A 662 4.16 25.28 -28.09
N PHE A 663 5.02 26.30 -27.95
CA PHE A 663 6.06 26.31 -26.91
C PHE A 663 5.45 26.35 -25.49
N LYS A 664 4.39 27.15 -25.28
CA LYS A 664 3.60 27.12 -24.03
C LYS A 664 2.98 25.74 -23.78
N GLY A 665 2.46 25.10 -24.83
CA GLY A 665 1.93 23.73 -24.76
C GLY A 665 2.97 22.73 -24.29
N VAL A 666 4.16 22.74 -24.87
CA VAL A 666 5.30 21.90 -24.46
C VAL A 666 5.63 22.11 -22.99
N THR A 667 5.77 23.37 -22.57
CA THR A 667 6.09 23.67 -21.17
C THR A 667 4.95 23.34 -20.21
N GLY A 668 3.70 23.28 -20.67
CA GLY A 668 2.52 23.09 -19.83
C GLY A 668 1.98 24.39 -19.22
N LEU A 669 2.35 25.53 -19.77
CA LEU A 669 1.88 26.86 -19.40
C LEU A 669 0.84 27.43 -20.35
N GLY A 670 0.42 26.63 -21.32
CA GLY A 670 -0.66 26.88 -22.27
C GLY A 670 -1.25 25.57 -22.78
N ASP A 671 -2.36 25.67 -23.49
CA ASP A 671 -3.02 24.52 -24.08
C ASP A 671 -2.31 24.06 -25.37
N PRO A 672 -2.41 22.78 -25.76
CA PRO A 672 -1.98 22.32 -27.08
C PRO A 672 -2.65 23.12 -28.20
N ILE A 673 -1.94 23.33 -29.30
CA ILE A 673 -2.49 24.14 -30.43
C ILE A 673 -3.45 23.34 -31.32
N THR A 674 -3.37 22.00 -31.34
CA THR A 674 -4.29 21.16 -32.13
C THR A 674 -5.52 20.74 -31.31
N PRO A 675 -6.74 20.87 -31.89
CA PRO A 675 -7.98 20.50 -31.16
C PRO A 675 -7.97 19.05 -30.66
N LYS A 676 -7.44 18.12 -31.45
CA LYS A 676 -7.35 16.70 -31.08
C LYS A 676 -6.55 16.47 -29.79
N ASN A 677 -5.49 17.23 -29.57
CA ASN A 677 -4.66 17.12 -28.35
C ASN A 677 -5.29 17.86 -27.17
N GLN A 678 -6.07 18.92 -27.42
CA GLN A 678 -6.91 19.57 -26.42
C GLN A 678 -8.00 18.60 -25.91
N GLU A 679 -8.73 17.94 -26.81
CA GLU A 679 -9.74 16.94 -26.46
C GLU A 679 -9.17 15.78 -25.64
N ARG A 680 -7.95 15.33 -25.97
CA ARG A 680 -7.23 14.29 -25.22
C ARG A 680 -6.63 14.77 -23.90
N GLN A 681 -6.71 16.06 -23.59
CA GLN A 681 -6.09 16.67 -22.41
C GLN A 681 -4.60 16.35 -22.29
N VAL A 682 -3.88 16.43 -23.42
CA VAL A 682 -2.43 16.19 -23.46
C VAL A 682 -1.72 17.20 -22.57
N LYS A 683 -0.86 16.71 -21.67
CA LYS A 683 -0.23 17.51 -20.62
C LYS A 683 1.20 17.89 -20.98
N GLY A 684 1.52 19.18 -20.77
CA GLY A 684 2.90 19.66 -20.91
C GLY A 684 3.81 19.20 -19.77
N VAL A 685 5.11 19.38 -19.95
CA VAL A 685 6.14 18.82 -19.04
C VAL A 685 6.04 19.31 -17.60
N LEU A 686 5.75 20.59 -17.36
CA LEU A 686 5.57 21.12 -16.00
C LEU A 686 4.26 20.65 -15.36
N GLN A 687 3.23 20.35 -16.15
CA GLN A 687 1.99 19.78 -15.62
C GLN A 687 2.20 18.35 -15.12
N HIS A 688 3.16 17.60 -15.64
CA HIS A 688 3.58 16.31 -15.07
C HIS A 688 4.33 16.48 -13.74
N VAL A 689 5.09 17.56 -13.56
CA VAL A 689 5.82 17.87 -12.32
C VAL A 689 4.87 18.35 -11.22
N PHE A 690 4.07 19.37 -11.51
CA PHE A 690 3.22 20.02 -10.52
C PHE A 690 1.85 19.36 -10.37
N GLY A 691 1.37 18.64 -11.40
CA GLY A 691 0.05 18.02 -11.44
C GLY A 691 -1.07 19.05 -11.61
N THR A 692 -2.31 18.56 -11.69
CA THR A 692 -3.52 19.40 -11.64
C THR A 692 -3.76 19.98 -10.24
N SER A 693 -3.20 19.32 -9.23
CA SER A 693 -3.07 19.83 -7.85
C SER A 693 -1.79 19.26 -7.23
N PRO A 694 -1.23 19.89 -6.18
CA PRO A 694 -0.01 19.41 -5.52
C PRO A 694 -0.05 17.94 -5.13
N LYS A 695 -1.22 17.43 -4.73
CA LYS A 695 -1.45 16.04 -4.34
C LYS A 695 -1.14 15.05 -5.47
N PHE A 696 -1.34 15.45 -6.72
CA PHE A 696 -1.13 14.59 -7.90
C PHE A 696 0.20 14.85 -8.62
N GLY A 697 0.94 15.88 -8.21
CA GLY A 697 2.24 16.22 -8.77
C GLY A 697 3.36 15.25 -8.37
N MET A 698 4.41 15.24 -9.17
CA MET A 698 5.61 14.43 -8.94
C MET A 698 6.27 14.75 -7.59
N ILE A 699 6.26 16.03 -7.18
CA ILE A 699 6.90 16.49 -5.95
C ILE A 699 6.35 15.73 -4.74
N GLN A 700 5.03 15.76 -4.51
CA GLN A 700 4.44 15.09 -3.34
C GLN A 700 4.39 13.57 -3.51
N ARG A 701 4.14 13.08 -4.73
CA ARG A 701 3.96 11.65 -4.95
C ARG A 701 5.25 10.86 -5.01
N GLN A 702 6.34 11.44 -5.50
CA GLN A 702 7.55 10.70 -5.86
C GLN A 702 8.83 11.24 -5.23
N LEU A 703 8.93 12.56 -4.98
CA LEU A 703 10.12 13.17 -4.40
C LEU A 703 10.06 13.27 -2.87
N LEU A 704 8.94 13.74 -2.31
CA LEU A 704 8.77 13.83 -0.85
C LEU A 704 8.37 12.49 -0.22
N GLY A 705 7.75 11.60 -0.98
CA GLY A 705 7.45 10.25 -0.55
C GLY A 705 8.18 9.21 -1.38
N ALA A 706 8.65 8.14 -0.74
CA ALA A 706 9.32 7.02 -1.38
C ALA A 706 8.50 5.73 -1.26
N SER A 707 8.40 4.94 -2.34
CA SER A 707 8.00 3.54 -2.25
C SER A 707 9.24 2.74 -1.93
N VAL A 708 9.22 2.00 -0.82
CA VAL A 708 10.42 1.35 -0.29
C VAL A 708 10.29 -0.16 -0.25
N GLU A 709 11.40 -0.84 -0.39
CA GLU A 709 11.60 -2.24 -0.13
C GLU A 709 12.12 -2.50 1.30
N LEU A 710 12.39 -3.74 1.69
CA LEU A 710 12.69 -4.18 3.05
C LEU A 710 11.59 -3.74 4.03
N VAL A 711 10.37 -4.04 3.69
CA VAL A 711 9.18 -3.61 4.41
C VAL A 711 8.16 -4.74 4.49
N GLY A 712 7.47 -4.81 5.60
CA GLY A 712 6.33 -5.70 5.75
C GLY A 712 5.13 -4.99 6.35
N ARG A 713 4.02 -5.71 6.39
CA ARG A 713 2.76 -5.29 6.98
C ARG A 713 2.08 -6.50 7.61
N ALA A 714 1.53 -6.31 8.80
CA ALA A 714 0.73 -7.34 9.45
C ALA A 714 -0.38 -6.72 10.30
N VAL A 715 -1.38 -7.54 10.64
CA VAL A 715 -2.41 -7.19 11.64
C VAL A 715 -1.75 -7.21 13.01
N ILE A 716 -2.10 -6.26 13.87
CA ILE A 716 -1.54 -6.19 15.22
C ILE A 716 -2.36 -6.99 16.23
N THR A 717 -1.65 -7.60 17.18
CA THR A 717 -2.22 -8.27 18.36
C THR A 717 -1.50 -7.80 19.62
N PRO A 718 -2.16 -7.77 20.79
CA PRO A 718 -1.52 -7.37 22.03
C PRO A 718 -0.60 -8.47 22.54
N ASN A 719 0.57 -8.07 23.06
CA ASN A 719 1.44 -8.93 23.83
C ASN A 719 2.01 -8.16 25.04
N PRO A 720 1.48 -8.37 26.25
CA PRO A 720 1.92 -7.67 27.45
C PRO A 720 3.29 -8.09 27.96
N ASP A 721 3.85 -9.22 27.49
CA ASP A 721 5.16 -9.72 27.88
C ASP A 721 6.31 -9.06 27.12
N LEU A 722 5.99 -8.27 26.08
CA LEU A 722 6.98 -7.47 25.39
C LEU A 722 7.29 -6.20 26.18
N ASP A 723 8.57 -5.87 26.28
CA ASP A 723 8.97 -4.55 26.76
C ASP A 723 8.56 -3.45 25.75
N MET A 724 8.57 -2.19 26.19
CA MET A 724 8.03 -1.09 25.37
C MET A 724 8.83 -0.85 24.07
N ASP A 725 10.07 -1.31 23.98
CA ASP A 725 10.91 -1.16 22.81
C ASP A 725 10.92 -2.43 21.93
N SER A 726 10.15 -3.46 22.23
CA SER A 726 10.15 -4.74 21.50
C SER A 726 8.86 -4.96 20.71
N VAL A 727 8.97 -5.63 19.55
CA VAL A 727 7.87 -6.01 18.69
C VAL A 727 8.02 -7.47 18.23
N GLY A 728 6.93 -8.23 18.23
CA GLY A 728 6.89 -9.57 17.62
C GLY A 728 6.64 -9.46 16.12
N LEU A 729 7.51 -10.07 15.30
CA LEU A 729 7.33 -10.11 13.85
C LEU A 729 7.10 -11.55 13.35
N PRO A 730 6.16 -11.76 12.41
CA PRO A 730 5.88 -13.07 11.85
C PRO A 730 7.09 -13.64 11.09
N GLU A 731 7.51 -14.85 11.46
CA GLU A 731 8.73 -15.47 10.95
C GLU A 731 8.71 -15.63 9.43
N ASN A 732 7.59 -16.04 8.85
CA ASN A 732 7.44 -16.22 7.40
C ASN A 732 7.69 -14.92 6.60
N LYS A 733 7.29 -13.77 7.14
CA LYS A 733 7.52 -12.46 6.52
C LYS A 733 8.90 -11.89 6.85
N ALA A 734 9.44 -12.20 8.03
CA ALA A 734 10.79 -11.81 8.41
C ALA A 734 11.84 -12.40 7.46
N TRP A 735 11.68 -13.67 7.03
CA TRP A 735 12.55 -14.28 6.02
C TRP A 735 12.69 -13.42 4.77
N GLU A 736 11.58 -12.96 4.20
CA GLU A 736 11.59 -12.14 2.98
C GLU A 736 12.27 -10.78 3.21
N VAL A 737 11.92 -10.11 4.29
CA VAL A 737 12.39 -8.75 4.56
C VAL A 737 13.86 -8.72 4.97
N TYR A 738 14.33 -9.72 5.73
CA TYR A 738 15.72 -9.81 6.18
C TYR A 738 16.66 -10.55 5.23
N LYS A 739 16.18 -11.04 4.09
CA LYS A 739 16.98 -11.81 3.11
C LYS A 739 18.38 -11.27 2.85
N PRO A 740 18.61 -10.00 2.48
CA PRO A 740 19.96 -9.53 2.17
C PRO A 740 20.87 -9.53 3.39
N PHE A 741 20.33 -9.30 4.57
CA PHE A 741 21.09 -9.29 5.83
C PHE A 741 21.48 -10.69 6.25
N ILE A 742 20.59 -11.67 6.16
CA ILE A 742 20.85 -13.08 6.47
C ILE A 742 21.99 -13.59 5.59
N ILE A 743 21.88 -13.36 4.28
CA ILE A 743 22.90 -13.80 3.33
C ILE A 743 24.24 -13.15 3.62
N ARG A 744 24.27 -11.82 3.89
CA ARG A 744 25.48 -11.12 4.29
C ARG A 744 26.10 -11.72 5.53
N LYS A 745 25.32 -11.98 6.58
CA LYS A 745 25.79 -12.56 7.84
C LYS A 745 26.41 -13.93 7.65
N LEU A 746 25.75 -14.80 6.88
CA LEU A 746 26.31 -16.12 6.53
C LEU A 746 27.65 -16.02 5.78
N VAL A 747 27.75 -15.07 4.84
CA VAL A 747 29.01 -14.82 4.11
C VAL A 747 30.09 -14.29 5.04
N GLN A 748 29.76 -13.38 5.95
CA GLN A 748 30.72 -12.88 6.95
C GLN A 748 31.19 -13.96 7.91
N HIS A 749 30.38 -14.99 8.18
CA HIS A 749 30.77 -16.18 8.94
C HIS A 749 31.54 -17.22 8.10
N GLY A 750 31.97 -16.86 6.89
CA GLY A 750 32.82 -17.70 6.02
C GLY A 750 32.08 -18.58 5.03
N MET A 751 30.75 -18.51 4.93
CA MET A 751 30.01 -19.33 3.96
C MET A 751 30.11 -18.71 2.55
N PRO A 752 30.46 -19.52 1.51
CA PRO A 752 30.43 -19.03 0.13
C PRO A 752 29.07 -18.49 -0.27
N ARG A 753 29.04 -17.37 -1.05
CA ARG A 753 27.80 -16.64 -1.42
C ARG A 753 26.69 -17.53 -1.99
N LEU A 754 27.02 -18.50 -2.86
CA LEU A 754 26.04 -19.43 -3.43
C LEU A 754 25.48 -20.41 -2.39
N GLN A 755 26.32 -20.88 -1.46
CA GLN A 755 25.86 -21.71 -0.35
C GLN A 755 25.02 -20.95 0.63
N ALA A 756 25.38 -19.70 0.94
CA ALA A 756 24.56 -18.81 1.76
C ALA A 756 23.16 -18.57 1.14
N GLY A 757 23.09 -18.41 -0.19
CA GLY A 757 21.85 -18.32 -0.92
C GLY A 757 20.98 -19.59 -0.81
N ARG A 758 21.58 -20.76 -0.91
CA ARG A 758 20.89 -22.05 -0.72
C ARG A 758 20.42 -22.23 0.73
N ALA A 759 21.32 -21.99 1.71
CA ALA A 759 20.97 -22.07 3.12
C ALA A 759 19.78 -21.17 3.49
N PHE A 760 19.69 -20.00 2.86
CA PHE A 760 18.53 -19.10 2.98
C PHE A 760 17.29 -19.72 2.34
N THR A 761 17.37 -20.22 1.10
CA THR A 761 16.22 -20.80 0.39
C THR A 761 15.67 -22.02 1.12
N ASP A 762 16.56 -22.86 1.65
CA ASP A 762 16.20 -24.07 2.41
C ASP A 762 15.85 -23.77 3.88
N GLN A 763 15.85 -22.49 4.29
CA GLN A 763 15.54 -22.01 5.64
C GLN A 763 16.27 -22.82 6.74
N THR A 764 17.54 -23.10 6.52
CA THR A 764 18.34 -23.92 7.43
C THR A 764 18.45 -23.28 8.81
N LYS A 765 18.73 -24.12 9.84
CA LYS A 765 18.92 -23.63 11.22
C LYS A 765 19.99 -22.53 11.29
N ILE A 766 21.12 -22.70 10.56
CA ILE A 766 22.21 -21.72 10.53
C ILE A 766 21.72 -20.38 9.95
N ALA A 767 20.89 -20.41 8.90
CA ALA A 767 20.31 -19.20 8.32
C ALA A 767 19.29 -18.55 9.27
N ARG A 768 18.52 -19.37 10.01
CA ARG A 768 17.59 -18.87 11.04
C ARG A 768 18.34 -18.22 12.20
N ASP A 769 19.42 -18.82 12.67
CA ASP A 769 20.26 -18.26 13.74
C ASP A 769 20.89 -16.94 13.29
N ALA A 770 21.36 -16.85 12.04
CA ALA A 770 21.87 -15.62 11.44
C ALA A 770 20.78 -14.51 11.37
N MET A 771 19.53 -14.89 11.07
CA MET A 771 18.40 -13.94 11.09
C MET A 771 18.14 -13.42 12.50
N ILE A 772 18.08 -14.29 13.50
CA ILE A 772 17.84 -13.90 14.89
C ILE A 772 18.95 -12.96 15.39
N GLN A 773 20.20 -13.28 15.05
CA GLN A 773 21.34 -12.43 15.38
C GLN A 773 21.22 -11.06 14.72
N GLU A 774 20.89 -10.98 13.43
CA GLU A 774 20.71 -9.69 12.76
C GLU A 774 19.55 -8.89 13.36
N MET A 775 18.44 -9.54 13.69
CA MET A 775 17.29 -8.90 14.33
C MET A 775 17.61 -8.32 15.71
N SER A 776 18.50 -8.97 16.47
CA SER A 776 18.96 -8.45 17.77
C SER A 776 19.86 -7.21 17.63
N GLU A 777 20.49 -7.03 16.49
CA GLU A 777 21.38 -5.92 16.19
C GLU A 777 20.71 -4.79 15.40
N ARG A 778 19.59 -5.06 14.68
CA ARG A 778 18.92 -4.15 13.75
C ARG A 778 17.46 -3.93 14.09
N PRO A 779 17.11 -2.79 14.72
CA PRO A 779 15.72 -2.46 15.01
C PRO A 779 14.94 -2.20 13.73
N VAL A 780 13.62 -2.30 13.83
CA VAL A 780 12.68 -1.93 12.77
C VAL A 780 11.97 -0.63 13.11
N VAL A 781 11.48 0.06 12.09
CA VAL A 781 10.62 1.24 12.27
C VAL A 781 9.19 0.85 11.99
N ILE A 782 8.33 1.00 12.99
CA ILE A 782 6.90 0.69 12.93
C ILE A 782 6.13 1.98 12.65
N SER A 783 5.12 1.88 11.79
CA SER A 783 4.20 2.98 11.51
C SER A 783 2.77 2.49 11.29
N ARG A 784 1.79 3.23 11.80
CA ARG A 784 0.37 3.07 11.48
C ARG A 784 -0.11 4.27 10.68
N ALA A 785 -0.80 4.04 9.59
CA ALA A 785 -1.44 5.10 8.81
C ALA A 785 -2.85 5.41 9.36
N PRO A 786 -3.22 6.70 9.49
CA PRO A 786 -2.43 7.89 9.18
C PRO A 786 -1.46 8.28 10.32
N VAL A 787 -0.25 8.72 9.97
CA VAL A 787 0.71 9.26 10.95
C VAL A 787 0.36 10.73 11.24
N LEU A 788 -0.31 10.98 12.36
CA LEU A 788 -0.83 12.30 12.70
C LEU A 788 0.16 13.18 13.46
N HIS A 789 1.12 12.57 14.13
CA HIS A 789 2.19 13.24 14.86
C HIS A 789 3.45 12.37 14.87
N ARG A 790 4.56 12.92 15.35
CA ARG A 790 5.87 12.24 15.29
C ARG A 790 5.90 10.88 16.01
N TYR A 791 5.10 10.69 17.07
CA TYR A 791 5.05 9.43 17.82
C TYR A 791 4.23 8.33 17.12
N GLY A 792 3.60 8.63 16.00
CA GLY A 792 2.95 7.64 15.12
C GLY A 792 3.93 6.81 14.28
N ILE A 793 5.25 7.07 14.44
CA ILE A 793 6.33 6.30 13.85
C ILE A 793 7.42 6.08 14.91
N ILE A 794 7.73 4.83 15.21
CA ILE A 794 8.60 4.44 16.31
C ILE A 794 9.58 3.35 15.88
N GLY A 795 10.76 3.31 16.51
CA GLY A 795 11.72 2.23 16.39
C GLY A 795 11.47 1.13 17.42
N MET A 796 11.61 -0.15 17.06
CA MET A 796 11.42 -1.27 17.96
C MET A 796 12.38 -2.41 17.66
N TRP A 797 12.76 -3.18 18.68
CA TRP A 797 13.57 -4.37 18.54
C TRP A 797 12.71 -5.56 18.15
N PRO A 798 12.94 -6.19 16.98
CA PRO A 798 12.12 -7.30 16.52
C PRO A 798 12.44 -8.60 17.25
N LYS A 799 11.40 -9.36 17.58
CA LYS A 799 11.46 -10.75 18.06
C LYS A 799 10.67 -11.64 17.11
N LEU A 800 11.15 -12.82 16.80
CA LEU A 800 10.41 -13.75 15.95
C LEU A 800 9.25 -14.36 16.69
N ILE A 801 8.09 -14.38 16.05
CA ILE A 801 6.90 -15.08 16.51
C ILE A 801 6.36 -16.03 15.43
N LYS A 802 5.67 -17.06 15.88
CA LYS A 802 4.88 -17.94 15.00
C LYS A 802 3.55 -17.25 14.65
N GLY A 803 3.05 -17.44 13.44
CA GLY A 803 1.79 -16.87 12.99
C GLY A 803 1.96 -15.81 11.91
N ASN A 804 0.89 -15.07 11.64
CA ASN A 804 0.83 -14.04 10.59
C ASN A 804 0.59 -12.63 11.16
N ASP A 805 0.61 -12.48 12.46
CA ASP A 805 0.38 -11.23 13.18
C ASP A 805 1.66 -10.49 13.53
N MET A 806 1.50 -9.25 13.97
CA MET A 806 2.56 -8.45 14.59
C MET A 806 2.16 -8.19 16.04
N GLN A 807 2.96 -8.64 16.98
CA GLN A 807 2.69 -8.46 18.39
C GLN A 807 3.28 -7.16 18.91
N ILE A 808 2.43 -6.35 19.57
CA ILE A 808 2.80 -5.03 20.08
C ILE A 808 2.51 -4.95 21.57
N PRO A 809 3.42 -4.39 22.38
CA PRO A 809 3.12 -4.11 23.77
C PRO A 809 2.00 -3.06 23.88
N PRO A 810 0.92 -3.31 24.63
CA PRO A 810 -0.23 -2.41 24.65
C PRO A 810 0.08 -0.96 25.04
N ILE A 811 1.14 -0.74 25.81
CA ILE A 811 1.53 0.61 26.27
C ILE A 811 1.89 1.58 25.13
N VAL A 812 2.33 1.09 23.97
CA VAL A 812 2.73 1.96 22.84
C VAL A 812 1.56 2.26 21.89
N THR A 813 0.42 1.58 22.02
CA THR A 813 -0.72 1.75 21.12
C THR A 813 -1.29 3.17 21.14
N GLY A 814 -1.32 3.81 22.31
CA GLY A 814 -1.79 5.20 22.44
C GLY A 814 -1.00 6.17 21.57
N GLY A 815 0.33 6.03 21.48
CA GLY A 815 1.19 6.83 20.62
C GLY A 815 0.97 6.59 19.14
N LEU A 816 0.67 5.35 18.76
CA LEU A 816 0.38 4.94 17.38
C LEU A 816 -1.08 5.19 16.98
N ALA A 817 -1.92 5.62 17.93
CA ALA A 817 -3.37 5.75 17.77
C ALA A 817 -4.00 4.46 17.17
N GLY A 818 -3.48 3.30 17.59
CA GLY A 818 -3.89 1.98 17.12
C GLY A 818 -4.78 1.28 18.12
N ASP A 819 -5.68 0.43 17.64
CA ASP A 819 -6.51 -0.48 18.41
C ASP A 819 -6.42 -1.92 17.87
N PHE A 820 -6.88 -2.89 18.66
CA PHE A 820 -6.82 -4.31 18.29
C PHE A 820 -8.10 -4.81 17.61
N ASP A 821 -8.74 -3.96 16.83
CA ASP A 821 -9.96 -4.29 16.07
C ASP A 821 -9.69 -4.79 14.62
N GLY A 822 -8.46 -5.11 14.28
CA GLY A 822 -8.01 -5.51 12.95
C GLY A 822 -7.15 -4.48 12.24
N ASP A 823 -6.59 -3.53 12.98
CA ASP A 823 -5.59 -2.59 12.49
C ASP A 823 -4.36 -3.31 11.97
N THR A 824 -3.76 -2.74 10.94
CA THR A 824 -2.48 -3.20 10.38
C THR A 824 -1.42 -2.14 10.52
N MET A 825 -0.20 -2.55 10.81
CA MET A 825 0.95 -1.66 10.84
C MET A 825 2.02 -2.10 9.85
N ASN A 826 2.78 -1.13 9.35
CA ASN A 826 3.94 -1.40 8.53
C ASN A 826 5.19 -1.47 9.41
N TYR A 827 6.15 -2.32 9.03
CA TYR A 827 7.47 -2.33 9.64
C TYR A 827 8.53 -2.20 8.54
N HIS A 828 9.54 -1.36 8.78
CA HIS A 828 10.60 -1.03 7.84
C HIS A 828 11.94 -1.41 8.44
N VAL A 829 12.77 -2.16 7.72
CA VAL A 829 14.13 -2.50 8.14
C VAL A 829 15.10 -1.46 7.55
N PRO A 830 15.83 -0.69 8.35
CA PRO A 830 16.85 0.22 7.85
C PRO A 830 17.99 -0.58 7.21
N ALA A 831 18.47 -0.16 6.04
CA ALA A 831 19.53 -0.84 5.32
C ALA A 831 20.92 -0.38 5.74
N THR A 832 21.11 0.93 5.89
CA THR A 832 22.41 1.53 6.23
C THR A 832 22.67 1.53 7.74
N GLU A 833 23.95 1.55 8.12
CA GLU A 833 24.33 1.57 9.55
C GLU A 833 24.03 2.94 10.20
N GLU A 834 24.09 4.02 9.41
CA GLU A 834 23.72 5.36 9.85
C GLU A 834 22.23 5.44 10.19
N ALA A 835 21.37 4.90 9.32
CA ALA A 835 19.94 4.82 9.58
C ALA A 835 19.60 3.94 10.77
N LYS A 836 20.27 2.77 10.91
CA LYS A 836 20.15 1.89 12.06
C LYS A 836 20.47 2.61 13.36
N LYS A 837 21.62 3.32 13.42
CA LYS A 837 22.05 4.09 14.58
C LYS A 837 21.03 5.17 14.94
N GLU A 838 20.52 5.89 13.94
CA GLU A 838 19.53 6.94 14.13
C GLU A 838 18.20 6.39 14.70
N VAL A 839 17.75 5.20 14.28
CA VAL A 839 16.57 4.53 14.84
C VAL A 839 16.77 4.25 16.33
N ILE A 840 17.94 3.75 16.72
CA ILE A 840 18.25 3.41 18.12
C ILE A 840 18.33 4.69 18.98
N GLU A 841 18.92 5.75 18.47
CA GLU A 841 19.15 6.97 19.23
C GLU A 841 17.90 7.87 19.35
N LYS A 842 17.02 7.87 18.32
CA LYS A 842 15.94 8.85 18.21
C LYS A 842 14.53 8.28 18.21
N LEU A 843 14.32 7.05 17.73
CA LEU A 843 12.98 6.56 17.43
C LEU A 843 12.44 5.54 18.43
N LEU A 844 13.27 4.95 19.30
CA LEU A 844 12.78 4.01 20.30
C LEU A 844 11.79 4.69 21.26
N PRO A 845 10.71 4.00 21.70
CA PRO A 845 9.76 4.51 22.68
C PRO A 845 10.43 4.98 23.97
N SER A 846 11.41 4.23 24.48
CA SER A 846 12.19 4.60 25.66
C SER A 846 12.97 5.93 25.54
N ARG A 847 13.24 6.37 24.33
CA ARG A 847 13.86 7.68 24.02
C ARG A 847 12.86 8.83 23.90
N ASN A 848 11.57 8.52 23.85
CA ASN A 848 10.47 9.46 23.60
C ASN A 848 9.42 9.40 24.72
N LEU A 849 9.82 9.28 25.98
CA LEU A 849 8.91 9.13 27.12
C LEU A 849 8.06 10.37 27.39
N LEU A 850 8.59 11.55 27.09
CA LEU A 850 7.91 12.82 27.30
C LEU A 850 7.52 13.46 25.96
N SER A 851 6.33 14.03 25.92
CA SER A 851 5.90 14.79 24.74
C SER A 851 6.73 16.07 24.61
N ALA A 852 7.14 16.40 23.37
CA ALA A 852 7.99 17.56 23.12
C ALA A 852 7.28 18.91 23.35
N SER A 853 5.95 18.94 23.24
CA SER A 853 5.13 20.15 23.36
C SER A 853 4.74 20.47 24.80
N GLU A 854 4.41 19.42 25.58
CA GLU A 854 3.82 19.60 26.90
C GLU A 854 4.68 19.06 28.07
N PHE A 855 5.76 18.35 27.74
CA PHE A 855 6.62 17.63 28.70
C PHE A 855 5.86 16.64 29.60
N LYS A 856 4.69 16.16 29.14
CA LYS A 856 3.92 15.12 29.82
C LYS A 856 4.36 13.74 29.34
N ALA A 857 4.16 12.74 30.20
CA ALA A 857 4.38 11.34 29.82
C ALA A 857 3.53 10.99 28.59
N HIS A 858 4.19 10.48 27.55
CA HIS A 858 3.53 10.12 26.30
C HIS A 858 2.95 8.72 26.34
N TYR A 859 3.68 7.77 26.91
CA TYR A 859 3.22 6.40 27.12
C TYR A 859 2.65 6.27 28.52
N VAL A 860 1.33 6.30 28.63
CA VAL A 860 0.61 6.26 29.91
C VAL A 860 -0.18 4.95 29.97
N PRO A 861 -0.13 4.22 31.11
CA PRO A 861 -1.01 3.07 31.32
C PRO A 861 -2.49 3.46 31.17
N THR A 862 -3.20 2.77 30.30
CA THR A 862 -4.64 2.99 30.03
C THR A 862 -5.41 1.68 30.19
N MET A 863 -6.73 1.73 30.15
CA MET A 863 -7.62 0.57 30.16
C MET A 863 -7.31 -0.40 31.32
N GLU A 864 -6.98 -1.66 30.99
CA GLU A 864 -6.69 -2.72 31.97
C GLU A 864 -5.47 -2.42 32.83
N TYR A 865 -4.49 -1.68 32.33
CA TYR A 865 -3.35 -1.25 33.13
C TYR A 865 -3.79 -0.35 34.30
N GLN A 866 -4.74 0.59 34.06
CA GLN A 866 -5.28 1.44 35.13
C GLN A 866 -6.09 0.62 36.14
N GLY A 867 -6.95 -0.28 35.63
CA GLY A 867 -7.71 -1.18 36.47
C GLY A 867 -6.81 -2.07 37.36
N GLY A 868 -5.76 -2.65 36.71
CA GLY A 868 -4.78 -3.45 37.43
C GLY A 868 -4.01 -2.68 38.49
N LEU A 869 -3.55 -1.46 38.15
CA LEU A 869 -2.88 -0.58 39.12
C LEU A 869 -3.80 -0.19 40.28
N TYR A 870 -5.06 0.16 39.99
CA TYR A 870 -6.05 0.45 41.00
C TYR A 870 -6.23 -0.73 41.98
N HIS A 871 -6.45 -1.93 41.45
CA HIS A 871 -6.60 -3.13 42.26
C HIS A 871 -5.31 -3.49 43.02
N ALA A 872 -4.14 -3.29 42.41
CA ALA A 872 -2.87 -3.56 43.04
C ALA A 872 -2.54 -2.56 44.18
N THR A 873 -3.04 -1.33 44.07
CA THR A 873 -2.75 -0.26 45.03
C THR A 873 -3.85 -0.02 46.08
N THR A 874 -5.04 -0.60 45.88
CA THR A 874 -6.17 -0.48 46.81
C THR A 874 -6.15 -1.63 47.82
N ALA A 875 -5.90 -1.30 49.09
CA ALA A 875 -5.96 -2.29 50.18
C ALA A 875 -7.39 -2.80 50.39
N LYS A 876 -7.60 -4.10 50.22
CA LYS A 876 -8.92 -4.74 50.45
C LYS A 876 -9.35 -4.79 51.89
N ASN A 877 -8.42 -4.58 52.82
CA ASN A 877 -8.67 -4.68 54.24
C ASN A 877 -7.85 -3.64 55.00
N GLU A 878 -8.44 -2.48 55.25
CA GLU A 878 -7.81 -1.38 55.96
C GLU A 878 -7.48 -1.72 57.44
N LYS A 879 -7.99 -2.86 57.94
CA LYS A 879 -7.73 -3.34 59.32
C LYS A 879 -6.48 -4.22 59.45
N LEU A 880 -5.85 -4.60 58.35
CA LEU A 880 -4.60 -5.36 58.41
C LEU A 880 -3.42 -4.45 58.76
N ARG A 881 -2.69 -4.78 59.82
CA ARG A 881 -1.43 -4.09 60.14
C ARG A 881 -0.44 -4.32 58.99
N PRO A 882 0.27 -3.26 58.56
CA PRO A 882 1.30 -3.42 57.54
C PRO A 882 2.33 -4.46 57.93
N GLN A 883 2.71 -5.32 56.95
CA GLN A 883 3.85 -6.22 57.16
C GLN A 883 5.14 -5.43 56.92
N VAL A 884 6.06 -5.50 57.90
CA VAL A 884 7.29 -4.73 57.88
C VAL A 884 8.40 -5.52 57.18
N PHE A 885 9.05 -4.94 56.20
CA PHE A 885 10.17 -5.53 55.47
C PHE A 885 11.41 -4.61 55.58
N ARG A 886 12.59 -5.24 55.65
CA ARG A 886 13.87 -4.49 55.69
C ARG A 886 14.11 -3.65 54.43
N ASN A 887 13.77 -4.18 53.28
CA ASN A 887 13.98 -3.53 52.02
C ASN A 887 12.94 -4.01 50.99
N LYS A 888 12.91 -3.35 49.83
CA LYS A 888 12.01 -3.67 48.72
C LYS A 888 12.20 -5.10 48.16
N GLN A 889 13.44 -5.60 48.15
CA GLN A 889 13.75 -6.94 47.65
C GLN A 889 13.16 -8.04 48.54
N ASP A 890 13.18 -7.86 49.85
CA ASP A 890 12.57 -8.82 50.80
C ASP A 890 11.05 -8.86 50.67
N ALA A 891 10.41 -7.70 50.43
CA ALA A 891 8.96 -7.63 50.14
C ALA A 891 8.62 -8.32 48.79
N MET A 892 9.40 -8.08 47.73
CA MET A 892 9.21 -8.75 46.44
C MET A 892 9.41 -10.27 46.53
N ARG A 893 10.38 -10.72 47.31
CA ARG A 893 10.59 -12.16 47.58
C ARG A 893 9.42 -12.77 48.34
N ALA A 894 8.91 -12.08 49.37
CA ALA A 894 7.72 -12.52 50.09
C ALA A 894 6.48 -12.64 49.21
N HIS A 895 6.34 -11.72 48.25
CA HIS A 895 5.27 -11.79 47.24
C HIS A 895 5.47 -12.98 46.27
N ALA A 896 6.67 -13.18 45.74
CA ALA A 896 6.99 -14.30 44.86
C ALA A 896 6.77 -15.66 45.55
N GLU A 897 7.01 -15.76 46.86
CA GLU A 897 6.76 -16.93 47.72
C GLU A 897 5.28 -17.06 48.17
N GLY A 898 4.39 -16.15 47.74
CA GLY A 898 2.97 -16.18 48.10
C GLY A 898 2.66 -15.82 49.55
N ARG A 899 3.64 -15.31 50.31
CA ARG A 899 3.46 -14.89 51.74
C ARG A 899 2.66 -13.60 51.87
N ILE A 900 2.71 -12.75 50.89
CA ILE A 900 1.90 -11.54 50.77
C ILE A 900 1.27 -11.49 49.37
N SER A 901 0.10 -10.86 49.27
CA SER A 901 -0.55 -10.55 48.02
C SER A 901 -0.24 -9.11 47.58
N PHE A 902 -0.57 -8.72 46.34
CA PHE A 902 -0.34 -7.37 45.85
C PHE A 902 -1.06 -6.27 46.65
N ASP A 903 -2.17 -6.60 47.27
CA ASP A 903 -3.00 -5.72 48.12
C ASP A 903 -2.69 -5.79 49.61
N THR A 904 -1.62 -6.51 49.99
CA THR A 904 -1.20 -6.58 51.40
C THR A 904 -0.47 -5.27 51.75
N PRO A 905 -0.93 -4.52 52.77
CA PRO A 905 -0.21 -3.33 53.22
C PRO A 905 1.20 -3.70 53.68
N ILE A 906 2.20 -3.00 53.18
CA ILE A 906 3.60 -3.21 53.63
C ILE A 906 4.23 -1.90 54.07
N GLU A 907 5.17 -2.01 55.01
CA GLU A 907 6.04 -0.93 55.42
C GLU A 907 7.49 -1.33 55.20
N ILE A 908 8.24 -0.49 54.52
CA ILE A 908 9.66 -0.72 54.26
C ILE A 908 10.46 0.18 55.18
N LEU A 909 11.32 -0.43 56.02
CA LEU A 909 12.20 0.29 56.92
C LEU A 909 13.19 1.11 56.05
N GLN A 910 13.02 2.43 56.06
CA GLN A 910 14.01 3.34 55.46
C GLN A 910 15.30 3.29 56.28
N HIS A 911 16.39 2.85 55.61
CA HIS A 911 17.75 3.07 56.15
C HIS A 911 18.44 4.16 55.34
#